data_cabd4fe235554ab0a0df7897e952dd6d
#
_entry.id   cabd4fe235554ab0a0df7897e952dd6d
#
_cell.length_a   1.000
_cell.length_b   1.000
_cell.length_c   1.000
_cell.angle_alpha   90.00
_cell.angle_beta   90.00
_cell.angle_gamma   90.00
#
_symmetry.space_group_name_H-M   'P 1'
#
loop_
_entity.id
_entity.type
_entity.pdbx_description
1 polymer ?
#
loop_
_entity_poly.entity_id
_entity_poly.type
_entity_poly.pdbx_seq_one_letter_code
_entity_poly.pdbx_strand_id
1 'polypeptide(L)'
;MATVYLATDVKHDRPVALKVLHPDLAAGIGPERFEREIHLTARLEHPHILPVLDSGEVDGQLWYTMPYVAGETLRDRLRREVQLPVETATRIASEVADALDYAHRQGVVHRDVKPENILLSDGHARVADFGVARAVAAAGGEALTKTGLAVGTVTYMSPEQASGATAVDGRSDIYSLGAVLYEMLAGEPPFSGPTAQAVMARRFTEAPRPLTSTRQGLPLSVIHTVERALARSPADRFSTAGEFARSLTAELHPSGPTEAAPALRRTAGWRILLLAGAIAAAVAIGLGVRERGERSRAASAATATQPAAPRLLAVLPFESIGTDTAQRYFTAGMTEEITGQLSKISALRVLSRAATDPYRSAPDRLPRLAREMGVRNVVEGSVRVAGERVRVGVQLTDANTGQAVWSDQYDRDLTDVFAVQSEVARRIVDALQTRLTPSEASRLDQAPTDNLAAYRLYLRANQLSSLNRTELLASVDLMRQAVRADSSFAKAHAELARRFMFLSLYDDPAYRDSGLVAARKAISLQPDLALGHYFLGGLQASGGQLTEARLSYLKALELDPSLDGAMVDLSENESILGRYDESLYWARRGVPLMPHHFLRYHHMAIPLLRLPRDSITERVLLDGERQWPDAVRLQIQLAWLDVLRGREAAALERMRRAMKVEPDNDEGRAHLAELAAITRAPDAESLLLPLMRSQPGARPTIWTGPESFRALVALVLYRKGERVRANALWDAAAAADLQDLARGHGNPDRPMELAALHAIRGNADSAVHWLDRGYVAGWKDYRATRRDPFFQTLAGDARFQDIMRRMESDVAAMQRRAMPPLDTLLTELR
;
A
#
# COMPACT_ATOMS: atom_id res chain seq x y z
N MET A 1 27.21 5.00 -16.50
CA MET A 1 27.21 3.56 -16.21
C MET A 1 28.47 2.90 -16.76
N ALA A 2 28.62 2.70 -18.03
CA ALA A 2 29.80 2.12 -18.65
C ALA A 2 29.96 2.62 -20.10
N THR A 3 31.17 2.60 -20.63
CA THR A 3 31.45 2.88 -22.04
C THR A 3 31.80 1.56 -22.73
N VAL A 4 31.25 1.33 -23.92
CA VAL A 4 31.56 0.13 -24.71
C VAL A 4 32.41 0.53 -25.91
N TYR A 5 33.53 -0.18 -26.10
CA TYR A 5 34.47 0.01 -27.20
C TYR A 5 34.50 -1.24 -28.07
N LEU A 6 34.61 -1.04 -29.37
CA LEU A 6 35.03 -2.11 -30.27
C LEU A 6 36.55 -2.28 -30.14
N ALA A 7 37.02 -3.45 -29.75
CA ALA A 7 38.43 -3.79 -29.56
C ALA A 7 38.77 -5.10 -30.27
N THR A 8 40.06 -5.38 -30.40
CA THR A 8 40.54 -6.64 -30.91
C THR A 8 41.22 -7.44 -29.80
N ASP A 9 40.76 -8.66 -29.57
CA ASP A 9 41.50 -9.62 -28.74
C ASP A 9 42.76 -10.05 -29.48
N VAL A 10 43.90 -9.44 -29.10
CA VAL A 10 45.19 -9.63 -29.78
C VAL A 10 45.66 -11.08 -29.69
N LYS A 11 45.26 -11.82 -28.65
CA LYS A 11 45.68 -13.22 -28.43
C LYS A 11 44.97 -14.19 -29.38
N HIS A 12 43.72 -13.91 -29.74
CA HIS A 12 42.90 -14.79 -30.55
C HIS A 12 42.49 -14.19 -31.92
N ASP A 13 43.05 -12.99 -32.24
CA ASP A 13 42.81 -12.22 -33.48
C ASP A 13 41.32 -12.12 -33.86
N ARG A 14 40.51 -11.67 -32.90
CA ARG A 14 39.06 -11.56 -33.08
C ARG A 14 38.49 -10.24 -32.52
N PRO A 15 37.42 -9.68 -33.12
CA PRO A 15 36.80 -8.50 -32.59
C PRO A 15 36.00 -8.84 -31.30
N VAL A 16 36.13 -7.98 -30.30
CA VAL A 16 35.41 -8.07 -29.04
C VAL A 16 34.78 -6.72 -28.66
N ALA A 17 33.73 -6.75 -27.91
CA ALA A 17 33.20 -5.57 -27.26
C ALA A 17 33.82 -5.48 -25.86
N LEU A 18 34.60 -4.41 -25.64
CA LEU A 18 35.22 -4.09 -24.36
C LEU A 18 34.35 -3.08 -23.61
N LYS A 19 33.82 -3.47 -22.48
CA LYS A 19 32.99 -2.61 -21.61
C LYS A 19 33.77 -2.17 -20.39
N VAL A 20 33.97 -0.84 -20.27
CA VAL A 20 34.71 -0.19 -19.17
C VAL A 20 33.71 0.52 -18.25
N LEU A 21 33.69 0.17 -16.97
CA LEU A 21 32.82 0.77 -16.00
C LEU A 21 33.25 2.18 -15.64
N HIS A 22 32.30 3.07 -15.41
CA HIS A 22 32.62 4.45 -14.99
C HIS A 22 33.29 4.45 -13.61
N PRO A 23 34.31 5.32 -13.37
CA PRO A 23 35.10 5.32 -12.13
C PRO A 23 34.26 5.37 -10.85
N ASP A 24 33.22 6.20 -10.80
CA ASP A 24 32.34 6.32 -9.64
C ASP A 24 31.60 5.00 -9.33
N LEU A 25 31.29 4.23 -10.36
CA LEU A 25 30.66 2.93 -10.24
C LEU A 25 31.67 1.87 -9.80
N ALA A 26 32.86 1.88 -10.38
CA ALA A 26 33.94 0.99 -10.04
C ALA A 26 34.35 1.12 -8.57
N ALA A 27 34.45 2.36 -8.06
CA ALA A 27 34.75 2.65 -6.66
C ALA A 27 33.68 2.14 -5.68
N GLY A 28 32.40 2.17 -6.10
CA GLY A 28 31.31 1.67 -5.29
C GLY A 28 31.20 0.15 -5.24
N ILE A 29 31.62 -0.56 -6.27
CA ILE A 29 31.52 -2.02 -6.38
C ILE A 29 32.68 -2.72 -5.70
N GLY A 30 33.91 -2.22 -5.95
CA GLY A 30 35.16 -2.83 -5.53
C GLY A 30 35.58 -4.03 -6.40
N PRO A 31 36.94 -4.26 -6.59
CA PRO A 31 37.44 -5.27 -7.51
C PRO A 31 37.03 -6.69 -7.14
N GLU A 32 37.15 -7.08 -5.86
CA GLU A 32 36.88 -8.45 -5.40
C GLU A 32 35.40 -8.86 -5.59
N ARG A 33 34.51 -7.90 -5.49
CA ARG A 33 33.08 -8.13 -5.66
C ARG A 33 32.73 -8.22 -7.15
N PHE A 34 33.29 -7.35 -7.96
CA PHE A 34 33.17 -7.39 -9.40
C PHE A 34 33.66 -8.75 -9.96
N GLU A 35 34.81 -9.21 -9.58
CA GLU A 35 35.36 -10.53 -9.98
C GLU A 35 34.41 -11.67 -9.62
N ARG A 36 33.86 -11.66 -8.42
CA ARG A 36 32.91 -12.72 -7.97
C ARG A 36 31.65 -12.76 -8.82
N GLU A 37 31.05 -11.62 -9.14
CA GLU A 37 29.83 -11.54 -9.94
C GLU A 37 30.11 -11.91 -11.42
N ILE A 38 31.24 -11.45 -11.96
CA ILE A 38 31.67 -11.84 -13.31
C ILE A 38 31.97 -13.35 -13.41
N HIS A 39 32.62 -13.94 -12.42
CA HIS A 39 32.88 -15.38 -12.39
C HIS A 39 31.59 -16.22 -12.43
N LEU A 40 30.53 -15.79 -11.79
CA LEU A 40 29.23 -16.47 -11.86
C LEU A 40 28.63 -16.38 -13.27
N THR A 41 28.75 -15.21 -13.89
CA THR A 41 28.20 -14.95 -15.23
C THR A 41 28.99 -15.65 -16.35
N ALA A 42 30.30 -15.74 -16.20
CA ALA A 42 31.19 -16.40 -17.17
C ALA A 42 30.92 -17.90 -17.32
N ARG A 43 30.18 -18.52 -16.39
CA ARG A 43 29.77 -19.94 -16.45
C ARG A 43 28.48 -20.18 -17.24
N LEU A 44 27.81 -19.10 -17.69
CA LEU A 44 26.58 -19.24 -18.43
C LEU A 44 26.86 -19.53 -19.90
N GLU A 45 26.55 -20.75 -20.32
CA GLU A 45 26.69 -21.20 -21.72
C GLU A 45 25.29 -21.49 -22.30
N HIS A 46 24.78 -20.56 -23.13
CA HIS A 46 23.47 -20.69 -23.75
C HIS A 46 23.42 -19.93 -25.09
N PRO A 47 22.75 -20.44 -26.14
CA PRO A 47 22.74 -19.80 -27.47
C PRO A 47 22.19 -18.37 -27.46
N HIS A 48 21.29 -18.06 -26.52
CA HIS A 48 20.68 -16.74 -26.37
C HIS A 48 21.29 -15.89 -25.22
N ILE A 49 22.44 -16.29 -24.66
CA ILE A 49 23.23 -15.51 -23.70
C ILE A 49 24.55 -15.09 -24.34
N LEU A 50 24.90 -13.83 -24.18
CA LEU A 50 26.22 -13.34 -24.61
C LEU A 50 27.26 -13.63 -23.52
N PRO A 51 28.24 -14.52 -23.74
CA PRO A 51 29.18 -14.91 -22.70
C PRO A 51 30.18 -13.81 -22.39
N VAL A 52 30.70 -13.75 -21.16
CA VAL A 52 31.86 -12.98 -20.79
C VAL A 52 33.10 -13.75 -21.21
N LEU A 53 34.05 -13.09 -21.94
CA LEU A 53 35.27 -13.70 -22.41
C LEU A 53 36.45 -13.48 -21.46
N ASP A 54 36.60 -12.28 -20.94
CA ASP A 54 37.67 -11.88 -20.04
C ASP A 54 37.24 -10.67 -19.21
N SER A 55 37.87 -10.46 -18.04
CA SER A 55 37.60 -9.32 -17.16
C SER A 55 38.84 -8.96 -16.36
N GLY A 56 38.88 -7.73 -15.87
CA GLY A 56 40.01 -7.26 -15.07
C GLY A 56 39.87 -5.86 -14.54
N GLU A 57 40.97 -5.38 -13.96
CA GLU A 57 41.13 -4.05 -13.43
C GLU A 57 42.43 -3.44 -13.95
N VAL A 58 42.37 -2.18 -14.39
CA VAL A 58 43.54 -1.39 -14.77
C VAL A 58 43.36 0.03 -14.23
N ASP A 59 44.30 0.48 -13.42
CA ASP A 59 44.32 1.81 -12.79
C ASP A 59 43.00 2.17 -12.08
N GLY A 60 42.39 1.22 -11.37
CA GLY A 60 41.13 1.38 -10.67
C GLY A 60 39.91 1.32 -11.58
N GLN A 61 40.04 1.10 -12.88
CA GLN A 61 38.96 0.92 -13.83
C GLN A 61 38.65 -0.56 -14.04
N LEU A 62 37.42 -0.94 -13.72
CA LEU A 62 36.92 -2.30 -13.93
C LEU A 62 36.43 -2.44 -15.37
N TRP A 63 36.79 -3.55 -16.00
CA TRP A 63 36.41 -3.84 -17.39
C TRP A 63 36.12 -5.32 -17.59
N TYR A 64 35.32 -5.61 -18.64
CA TYR A 64 35.14 -6.97 -19.15
C TYR A 64 34.93 -6.96 -20.66
N THR A 65 35.21 -8.11 -21.28
CA THR A 65 35.05 -8.32 -22.71
C THR A 65 33.96 -9.37 -22.99
N MET A 66 33.29 -9.19 -24.12
CA MET A 66 32.30 -10.12 -24.66
C MET A 66 32.44 -10.21 -26.17
N PRO A 67 31.93 -11.26 -26.84
CA PRO A 67 31.95 -11.33 -28.29
C PRO A 67 31.35 -10.09 -28.93
N TYR A 68 31.99 -9.58 -29.98
CA TYR A 68 31.35 -8.58 -30.82
C TYR A 68 30.24 -9.23 -31.64
N VAL A 69 29.04 -8.72 -31.51
CA VAL A 69 27.86 -9.18 -32.26
C VAL A 69 27.55 -8.16 -33.36
N ALA A 70 27.73 -8.60 -34.62
CA ALA A 70 27.31 -7.79 -35.76
C ALA A 70 25.76 -7.78 -35.85
N GLY A 71 25.16 -6.65 -35.51
CA GLY A 71 23.68 -6.52 -35.46
C GLY A 71 23.28 -5.21 -34.84
N GLU A 72 22.03 -5.12 -34.42
CA GLU A 72 21.45 -3.95 -33.74
C GLU A 72 20.89 -4.35 -32.38
N THR A 73 20.70 -3.39 -31.46
CA THR A 73 19.96 -3.63 -30.24
C THR A 73 18.46 -3.64 -30.51
N LEU A 74 17.70 -4.34 -29.67
CA LEU A 74 16.23 -4.26 -29.73
C LEU A 74 15.74 -2.81 -29.56
N ARG A 75 16.46 -1.97 -28.82
CA ARG A 75 16.18 -0.54 -28.70
C ARG A 75 16.26 0.19 -30.02
N ASP A 76 17.32 -0.05 -30.81
CA ASP A 76 17.51 0.59 -32.10
C ASP A 76 16.41 0.14 -33.10
N ARG A 77 16.05 -1.12 -33.03
CA ARG A 77 14.94 -1.65 -33.82
C ARG A 77 13.59 -1.02 -33.45
N LEU A 78 13.29 -0.90 -32.16
CA LEU A 78 12.06 -0.26 -31.69
C LEU A 78 11.99 1.24 -32.02
N ARG A 79 13.14 1.94 -32.03
CA ARG A 79 13.19 3.34 -32.50
C ARG A 79 12.85 3.47 -34.00
N ARG A 80 13.20 2.48 -34.80
CA ARG A 80 12.96 2.48 -36.24
C ARG A 80 11.55 1.99 -36.60
N GLU A 81 11.08 0.93 -35.95
CA GLU A 81 9.83 0.23 -36.34
C GLU A 81 8.65 0.56 -35.44
N VAL A 82 8.88 1.19 -34.30
CA VAL A 82 7.89 1.55 -33.25
C VAL A 82 7.16 0.32 -32.70
N GLN A 83 6.45 -0.43 -33.56
CA GLN A 83 5.76 -1.70 -33.20
C GLN A 83 6.29 -2.84 -34.06
N LEU A 84 6.52 -3.99 -33.42
CA LEU A 84 6.96 -5.19 -34.13
C LEU A 84 5.77 -6.09 -34.53
N PRO A 85 5.88 -6.88 -35.61
CA PRO A 85 4.93 -7.95 -35.89
C PRO A 85 4.79 -8.89 -34.69
N VAL A 86 3.57 -9.41 -34.43
CA VAL A 86 3.27 -10.23 -33.25
C VAL A 86 4.19 -11.46 -33.19
N GLU A 87 4.36 -12.16 -34.32
CA GLU A 87 5.23 -13.34 -34.44
C GLU A 87 6.69 -13.01 -34.12
N THR A 88 7.19 -11.84 -34.55
CA THR A 88 8.54 -11.38 -34.25
C THR A 88 8.70 -11.05 -32.76
N ALA A 89 7.73 -10.32 -32.19
CA ALA A 89 7.75 -9.94 -30.78
C ALA A 89 7.68 -11.16 -29.84
N THR A 90 6.80 -12.10 -30.13
CA THR A 90 6.66 -13.33 -29.34
C THR A 90 7.88 -14.25 -29.48
N ARG A 91 8.49 -14.35 -30.67
CA ARG A 91 9.73 -15.10 -30.86
C ARG A 91 10.89 -14.51 -30.07
N ILE A 92 11.14 -13.20 -30.16
CA ILE A 92 12.17 -12.50 -29.38
C ILE A 92 11.93 -12.73 -27.88
N ALA A 93 10.70 -12.53 -27.41
CA ALA A 93 10.37 -12.71 -26.00
C ALA A 93 10.57 -14.17 -25.53
N SER A 94 10.27 -15.16 -26.39
CA SER A 94 10.48 -16.57 -26.10
C SER A 94 11.96 -16.94 -26.00
N GLU A 95 12.81 -16.45 -26.94
CA GLU A 95 14.26 -16.65 -26.93
C GLU A 95 14.91 -16.02 -25.70
N VAL A 96 14.49 -14.81 -25.30
CA VAL A 96 14.95 -14.14 -24.08
C VAL A 96 14.48 -14.89 -22.83
N ALA A 97 13.23 -15.39 -22.82
CA ALA A 97 12.71 -16.18 -21.70
C ALA A 97 13.47 -17.48 -21.50
N ASP A 98 13.89 -18.14 -22.58
CA ASP A 98 14.70 -19.37 -22.54
C ASP A 98 16.09 -19.10 -21.94
N ALA A 99 16.73 -17.98 -22.34
CA ALA A 99 17.97 -17.51 -21.73
C ALA A 99 17.85 -17.24 -20.22
N LEU A 100 16.78 -16.55 -19.83
CA LEU A 100 16.50 -16.24 -18.41
C LEU A 100 16.19 -17.48 -17.60
N ASP A 101 15.40 -18.44 -18.15
CA ASP A 101 15.07 -19.70 -17.46
C ASP A 101 16.33 -20.54 -17.20
N TYR A 102 17.24 -20.58 -18.17
CA TYR A 102 18.53 -21.23 -17.99
C TYR A 102 19.36 -20.55 -16.90
N ALA A 103 19.50 -19.22 -16.92
CA ALA A 103 20.28 -18.48 -15.93
C ALA A 103 19.69 -18.61 -14.51
N HIS A 104 18.36 -18.57 -14.38
CA HIS A 104 17.66 -18.73 -13.09
C HIS A 104 17.90 -20.11 -12.48
N ARG A 105 17.94 -21.18 -13.28
CA ARG A 105 18.31 -22.52 -12.82
C ARG A 105 19.74 -22.62 -12.33
N GLN A 106 20.65 -21.76 -12.83
CA GLN A 106 22.02 -21.63 -12.35
C GLN A 106 22.16 -20.66 -11.15
N GLY A 107 21.03 -20.14 -10.62
CA GLY A 107 21.01 -19.21 -9.51
C GLY A 107 21.38 -17.76 -9.87
N VAL A 108 21.41 -17.42 -11.16
CA VAL A 108 21.73 -16.09 -11.67
C VAL A 108 20.45 -15.37 -12.11
N VAL A 109 20.17 -14.21 -11.50
CA VAL A 109 19.07 -13.30 -11.87
C VAL A 109 19.66 -12.10 -12.58
N HIS A 110 19.12 -11.72 -13.73
CA HIS A 110 19.65 -10.65 -14.59
C HIS A 110 19.51 -9.26 -14.00
N ARG A 111 18.31 -8.91 -13.53
CA ARG A 111 17.95 -7.66 -12.83
C ARG A 111 17.95 -6.37 -13.68
N ASP A 112 18.33 -6.43 -14.94
CA ASP A 112 18.33 -5.26 -15.85
C ASP A 112 17.91 -5.67 -17.27
N VAL A 113 16.85 -6.47 -17.40
CA VAL A 113 16.29 -6.86 -18.70
C VAL A 113 15.60 -5.64 -19.33
N LYS A 114 16.14 -5.20 -20.48
CA LYS A 114 15.66 -4.04 -21.24
C LYS A 114 16.08 -4.13 -22.69
N PRO A 115 15.46 -3.37 -23.62
CA PRO A 115 15.77 -3.46 -25.05
C PRO A 115 17.23 -3.15 -25.42
N GLU A 116 17.91 -2.32 -24.61
CA GLU A 116 19.35 -2.01 -24.79
C GLU A 116 20.25 -3.22 -24.56
N ASN A 117 19.83 -4.16 -23.71
CA ASN A 117 20.59 -5.37 -23.34
C ASN A 117 20.18 -6.60 -24.15
N ILE A 118 19.32 -6.44 -25.17
CA ILE A 118 18.91 -7.51 -26.08
C ILE A 118 19.46 -7.18 -27.47
N LEU A 119 20.42 -7.98 -27.91
CA LEU A 119 21.06 -7.86 -29.22
C LEU A 119 20.36 -8.75 -30.24
N LEU A 120 20.15 -8.24 -31.44
CA LEU A 120 19.51 -8.95 -32.55
C LEU A 120 20.54 -9.20 -33.64
N SER A 121 20.82 -10.48 -33.93
CA SER A 121 21.75 -10.89 -34.97
C SER A 121 21.24 -12.16 -35.63
N ASP A 122 21.33 -12.24 -36.96
CA ASP A 122 20.91 -13.40 -37.77
C ASP A 122 19.47 -13.87 -37.48
N GLY A 123 18.60 -12.92 -37.15
CA GLY A 123 17.21 -13.20 -36.84
C GLY A 123 16.96 -13.68 -35.39
N HIS A 124 17.95 -13.81 -34.54
CA HIS A 124 17.85 -14.30 -33.18
C HIS A 124 18.18 -13.24 -32.14
N ALA A 125 17.59 -13.36 -30.94
CA ALA A 125 17.87 -12.50 -29.79
C ALA A 125 18.95 -13.11 -28.89
N ARG A 126 19.83 -12.28 -28.38
CA ARG A 126 20.84 -12.63 -27.37
C ARG A 126 20.82 -11.60 -26.25
N VAL A 127 20.85 -12.08 -25.01
CA VAL A 127 20.83 -11.24 -23.81
C VAL A 127 22.26 -10.97 -23.34
N ALA A 128 22.61 -9.70 -23.18
CA ALA A 128 23.91 -9.23 -22.69
C ALA A 128 23.80 -8.71 -21.25
N ASP A 129 24.95 -8.54 -20.60
CA ASP A 129 25.07 -7.85 -19.30
C ASP A 129 24.45 -8.58 -18.09
N PHE A 130 24.46 -9.90 -18.05
CA PHE A 130 24.12 -10.66 -16.86
C PHE A 130 25.04 -10.29 -15.67
N GLY A 131 24.45 -10.18 -14.46
CA GLY A 131 25.17 -10.09 -13.18
C GLY A 131 25.74 -8.72 -12.81
N VAL A 132 26.01 -7.80 -13.74
CA VAL A 132 26.60 -6.48 -13.43
C VAL A 132 25.67 -5.63 -12.57
N ALA A 133 24.38 -5.72 -12.78
CA ALA A 133 23.38 -4.98 -12.00
C ALA A 133 23.35 -5.38 -10.52
N ARG A 134 23.71 -6.60 -10.17
CA ARG A 134 23.79 -7.09 -8.78
C ARG A 134 24.95 -6.47 -8.03
N ALA A 135 26.10 -6.32 -8.67
CA ALA A 135 27.25 -5.65 -8.08
C ALA A 135 26.93 -4.18 -7.74
N VAL A 136 26.21 -3.50 -8.64
CA VAL A 136 25.78 -2.10 -8.47
C VAL A 136 24.72 -1.94 -7.36
N ALA A 137 23.70 -2.79 -7.33
CA ALA A 137 22.62 -2.69 -6.34
C ALA A 137 23.10 -2.94 -4.90
N ALA A 138 24.13 -3.74 -4.75
CA ALA A 138 24.64 -4.14 -3.45
C ALA A 138 25.75 -3.19 -2.92
N ALA A 139 26.20 -2.22 -3.73
CA ALA A 139 27.16 -1.18 -3.33
C ALA A 139 26.53 -0.02 -2.51
N GLY A 140 25.22 -0.11 -2.17
CA GLY A 140 24.50 0.84 -1.31
C GLY A 140 23.62 1.81 -2.08
N GLY A 141 22.34 1.83 -1.72
CA GLY A 141 21.30 2.63 -2.39
C GLY A 141 21.49 4.16 -2.37
N GLU A 142 22.46 4.70 -1.64
CA GLU A 142 22.78 6.14 -1.67
C GLU A 142 23.54 6.59 -2.94
N ALA A 143 24.27 5.70 -3.59
CA ALA A 143 24.95 6.02 -4.85
C ALA A 143 23.99 6.13 -6.04
N LEU A 144 22.87 5.41 -6.00
CA LEU A 144 21.86 5.42 -7.06
C LEU A 144 21.02 6.71 -7.11
N THR A 145 20.88 7.42 -6.00
CA THR A 145 20.11 8.66 -5.92
C THR A 145 20.94 9.91 -6.23
N LYS A 146 22.26 9.85 -6.09
CA LYS A 146 23.17 10.98 -6.37
C LYS A 146 23.62 11.10 -7.83
N THR A 147 23.65 10.01 -8.57
CA THR A 147 24.03 10.00 -10.00
C THR A 147 22.76 9.94 -10.85
N GLY A 148 22.23 11.08 -11.26
CA GLY A 148 21.06 11.27 -12.14
C GLY A 148 20.72 10.05 -13.00
N LEU A 149 19.94 9.10 -12.46
CA LEU A 149 19.44 7.92 -13.17
C LEU A 149 18.72 8.37 -14.43
N ALA A 150 19.28 8.03 -15.60
CA ALA A 150 18.59 8.27 -16.85
C ALA A 150 17.23 7.58 -16.85
N VAL A 151 16.19 8.28 -17.29
CA VAL A 151 14.79 7.80 -17.34
C VAL A 151 14.67 6.39 -17.95
N GLY A 152 15.56 6.00 -18.86
CA GLY A 152 15.57 4.70 -19.52
C GLY A 152 15.82 3.49 -18.61
N THR A 153 16.59 3.60 -17.53
CA THR A 153 16.94 2.45 -16.67
C THR A 153 15.77 2.02 -15.76
N VAL A 154 14.92 2.94 -15.33
CA VAL A 154 13.78 2.63 -14.45
C VAL A 154 12.53 2.14 -15.18
N THR A 155 12.46 2.27 -16.49
CA THR A 155 11.28 1.97 -17.29
C THR A 155 10.86 0.50 -17.22
N TYR A 156 11.82 -0.43 -17.11
CA TYR A 156 11.59 -1.89 -17.13
C TYR A 156 11.75 -2.55 -15.76
N MET A 157 12.21 -1.82 -14.72
CA MET A 157 12.36 -2.38 -13.38
C MET A 157 11.06 -2.97 -12.85
N SER A 158 11.14 -4.08 -12.14
CA SER A 158 9.99 -4.63 -11.42
C SER A 158 9.61 -3.77 -10.20
N PRO A 159 8.37 -3.87 -9.70
CA PRO A 159 7.95 -3.14 -8.50
C PRO A 159 8.85 -3.42 -7.29
N GLU A 160 9.25 -4.67 -7.06
CA GLU A 160 10.11 -5.06 -5.95
C GLU A 160 11.55 -4.52 -6.10
N GLN A 161 12.09 -4.43 -7.31
CA GLN A 161 13.38 -3.75 -7.53
C GLN A 161 13.27 -2.24 -7.29
N ALA A 162 12.21 -1.61 -7.79
CA ALA A 162 11.99 -0.18 -7.63
C ALA A 162 11.72 0.22 -6.16
N SER A 163 11.20 -0.71 -5.33
CA SER A 163 11.03 -0.52 -3.88
C SER A 163 12.30 -0.82 -3.07
N GLY A 164 13.38 -1.28 -3.69
CA GLY A 164 14.62 -1.63 -3.00
C GLY A 164 14.54 -2.94 -2.19
N ALA A 165 13.67 -3.88 -2.59
CA ALA A 165 13.54 -5.16 -1.91
C ALA A 165 14.88 -5.91 -1.88
N THR A 166 15.26 -6.45 -0.72
CA THR A 166 16.51 -7.18 -0.50
C THR A 166 16.54 -8.53 -1.20
N ALA A 167 15.37 -9.16 -1.39
CA ALA A 167 15.23 -10.44 -2.06
C ALA A 167 14.53 -10.27 -3.43
N VAL A 168 15.31 -10.12 -4.48
CA VAL A 168 14.86 -10.05 -5.87
C VAL A 168 15.18 -11.38 -6.54
N ASP A 169 14.16 -12.15 -6.94
CA ASP A 169 14.30 -13.44 -7.63
C ASP A 169 14.01 -13.35 -9.15
N GLY A 170 14.05 -14.48 -9.85
CA GLY A 170 13.85 -14.55 -11.31
C GLY A 170 12.49 -14.00 -11.81
N ARG A 171 11.49 -13.87 -10.96
CA ARG A 171 10.18 -13.27 -11.31
C ARG A 171 10.26 -11.78 -11.58
N SER A 172 11.30 -11.12 -11.13
CA SER A 172 11.60 -9.73 -11.52
C SER A 172 12.01 -9.62 -12.98
N ASP A 173 12.83 -10.55 -13.48
CA ASP A 173 13.22 -10.58 -14.89
C ASP A 173 12.02 -10.89 -15.79
N ILE A 174 11.09 -11.76 -15.33
CA ILE A 174 9.84 -12.06 -16.04
C ILE A 174 8.98 -10.80 -16.16
N TYR A 175 8.89 -9.97 -15.12
CA TYR A 175 8.20 -8.68 -15.19
C TYR A 175 8.86 -7.75 -16.22
N SER A 176 10.19 -7.62 -16.16
CA SER A 176 10.95 -6.76 -17.08
C SER A 176 10.79 -7.23 -18.53
N LEU A 177 10.81 -8.55 -18.78
CA LEU A 177 10.55 -9.14 -20.08
C LEU A 177 9.10 -8.89 -20.54
N GLY A 178 8.13 -8.97 -19.62
CA GLY A 178 6.74 -8.57 -19.88
C GLY A 178 6.61 -7.12 -20.32
N ALA A 179 7.38 -6.20 -19.70
CA ALA A 179 7.40 -4.79 -20.09
C ALA A 179 8.05 -4.57 -21.46
N VAL A 180 9.10 -5.33 -21.78
CA VAL A 180 9.73 -5.30 -23.12
C VAL A 180 8.77 -5.84 -24.18
N LEU A 181 8.07 -6.95 -23.93
CA LEU A 181 7.08 -7.51 -24.84
C LEU A 181 5.90 -6.55 -25.05
N TYR A 182 5.44 -5.92 -23.98
CA TYR A 182 4.41 -4.88 -24.09
C TYR A 182 4.85 -3.77 -25.05
N GLU A 183 6.07 -3.24 -24.88
CA GLU A 183 6.58 -2.17 -25.76
C GLU A 183 6.74 -2.64 -27.20
N MET A 184 7.24 -3.85 -27.45
CA MET A 184 7.33 -4.41 -28.79
C MET A 184 5.97 -4.45 -29.50
N LEU A 185 4.88 -4.67 -28.76
CA LEU A 185 3.53 -4.78 -29.30
C LEU A 185 2.78 -3.44 -29.35
N ALA A 186 2.95 -2.60 -28.32
CA ALA A 186 2.24 -1.32 -28.18
C ALA A 186 2.97 -0.13 -28.80
N GLY A 187 4.29 -0.20 -28.99
CA GLY A 187 5.14 0.89 -29.48
C GLY A 187 5.60 1.85 -28.39
N GLU A 188 5.12 1.68 -27.16
CA GLU A 188 5.54 2.44 -25.98
C GLU A 188 5.58 1.51 -24.76
N PRO A 189 6.43 1.76 -23.76
CA PRO A 189 6.49 0.93 -22.57
C PRO A 189 5.21 1.04 -21.74
N PRO A 190 4.88 0.04 -20.90
CA PRO A 190 3.64 0.00 -20.13
C PRO A 190 3.49 1.19 -19.17
N PHE A 191 4.61 1.77 -18.75
CA PHE A 191 4.67 2.95 -17.90
C PHE A 191 5.71 3.93 -18.47
N SER A 192 5.27 5.15 -18.79
CA SER A 192 6.10 6.25 -19.29
C SER A 192 5.87 7.51 -18.47
N GLY A 193 6.83 8.42 -18.42
CA GLY A 193 6.70 9.66 -17.66
C GLY A 193 7.89 10.59 -17.86
N PRO A 194 7.75 11.90 -17.55
CA PRO A 194 8.78 12.90 -17.78
C PRO A 194 10.02 12.73 -16.87
N THR A 195 9.89 12.00 -15.77
CA THR A 195 11.00 11.74 -14.84
C THR A 195 11.01 10.27 -14.44
N ALA A 196 12.17 9.76 -14.01
CA ALA A 196 12.32 8.41 -13.45
C ALA A 196 11.35 8.17 -12.28
N GLN A 197 11.16 9.17 -11.41
CA GLN A 197 10.22 9.14 -10.28
C GLN A 197 8.77 9.02 -10.75
N ALA A 198 8.38 9.75 -11.81
CA ALA A 198 7.04 9.65 -12.38
C ALA A 198 6.76 8.26 -12.97
N VAL A 199 7.75 7.63 -13.64
CA VAL A 199 7.63 6.25 -14.14
C VAL A 199 7.49 5.25 -13.00
N MET A 200 8.30 5.40 -11.94
CA MET A 200 8.20 4.57 -10.74
C MET A 200 6.81 4.71 -10.06
N ALA A 201 6.36 5.94 -9.85
CA ALA A 201 5.06 6.21 -9.24
C ALA A 201 3.93 5.53 -10.01
N ARG A 202 3.88 5.70 -11.34
CA ARG A 202 2.87 5.07 -12.20
C ARG A 202 2.87 3.55 -12.09
N ARG A 203 4.04 2.90 -12.06
CA ARG A 203 4.16 1.45 -11.92
C ARG A 203 3.54 0.91 -10.65
N PHE A 204 3.65 1.65 -9.54
CA PHE A 204 3.04 1.25 -8.27
C PHE A 204 1.54 1.57 -8.21
N THR A 205 1.11 2.60 -8.93
CA THR A 205 -0.23 3.18 -8.79
C THR A 205 -1.19 2.82 -9.91
N GLU A 206 -0.70 2.67 -11.15
CA GLU A 206 -1.52 2.45 -12.33
C GLU A 206 -1.43 0.99 -12.81
N ALA A 207 -2.48 0.50 -13.46
CA ALA A 207 -2.39 -0.69 -14.30
C ALA A 207 -1.82 -0.29 -15.67
N PRO A 208 -1.07 -1.15 -16.35
CA PRO A 208 -0.68 -0.91 -17.73
C PRO A 208 -1.93 -0.63 -18.58
N ARG A 209 -1.82 0.21 -19.59
CA ARG A 209 -2.92 0.36 -20.56
C ARG A 209 -3.20 -1.00 -21.20
N PRO A 210 -4.45 -1.42 -21.33
CA PRO A 210 -4.76 -2.68 -22.00
C PRO A 210 -4.19 -2.72 -23.42
N LEU A 211 -3.47 -3.78 -23.77
CA LEU A 211 -2.91 -3.95 -25.12
C LEU A 211 -3.97 -3.85 -26.21
N THR A 212 -5.20 -4.25 -25.93
CA THR A 212 -6.36 -4.14 -26.84
C THR A 212 -6.72 -2.70 -27.19
N SER A 213 -6.32 -1.73 -26.37
CA SER A 213 -6.54 -0.29 -26.66
C SER A 213 -5.45 0.32 -27.54
N THR A 214 -4.26 -0.31 -27.60
CA THR A 214 -3.10 0.16 -28.36
C THR A 214 -2.95 -0.58 -29.70
N ARG A 215 -3.37 -1.85 -29.76
CA ARG A 215 -3.29 -2.68 -30.96
C ARG A 215 -4.45 -3.67 -31.03
N GLN A 216 -5.19 -3.65 -32.15
CA GLN A 216 -6.26 -4.61 -32.41
C GLN A 216 -5.71 -5.92 -33.00
N GLY A 217 -6.43 -7.03 -32.81
CA GLY A 217 -6.09 -8.32 -33.42
C GLY A 217 -4.96 -9.09 -32.74
N LEU A 218 -4.60 -8.75 -31.50
CA LEU A 218 -3.64 -9.55 -30.73
C LEU A 218 -4.28 -10.86 -30.26
N PRO A 219 -3.54 -12.01 -30.30
CA PRO A 219 -3.99 -13.25 -29.71
C PRO A 219 -4.25 -13.11 -28.21
N LEU A 220 -5.32 -13.73 -27.71
CA LEU A 220 -5.68 -13.67 -26.27
C LEU A 220 -4.57 -14.26 -25.38
N SER A 221 -3.87 -15.30 -25.83
CA SER A 221 -2.72 -15.86 -25.13
C SER A 221 -1.62 -14.83 -24.90
N VAL A 222 -1.30 -14.03 -25.91
CA VAL A 222 -0.29 -12.97 -25.81
C VAL A 222 -0.72 -11.88 -24.83
N ILE A 223 -1.99 -11.45 -24.91
CA ILE A 223 -2.55 -10.45 -23.98
C ILE A 223 -2.46 -10.95 -22.53
N HIS A 224 -2.98 -12.15 -22.24
CA HIS A 224 -2.95 -12.75 -20.92
C HIS A 224 -1.52 -12.99 -20.41
N THR A 225 -0.60 -13.37 -21.29
CA THR A 225 0.80 -13.57 -20.92
C THR A 225 1.45 -12.27 -20.46
N VAL A 226 1.23 -11.18 -21.20
CA VAL A 226 1.74 -9.84 -20.83
C VAL A 226 1.10 -9.35 -19.53
N GLU A 227 -0.22 -9.45 -19.40
CA GLU A 227 -0.94 -9.01 -18.20
C GLU A 227 -0.46 -9.78 -16.95
N ARG A 228 -0.29 -11.09 -17.05
CA ARG A 228 0.22 -11.92 -15.96
C ARG A 228 1.68 -11.61 -15.62
N ALA A 229 2.53 -11.40 -16.60
CA ALA A 229 3.93 -11.03 -16.39
C ALA A 229 4.06 -9.66 -15.69
N LEU A 230 3.19 -8.71 -16.03
CA LEU A 230 3.13 -7.37 -15.44
C LEU A 230 2.34 -7.29 -14.13
N ALA A 231 1.93 -8.41 -13.55
CA ALA A 231 1.28 -8.44 -12.24
C ALA A 231 2.19 -7.79 -11.19
N ARG A 232 1.60 -6.97 -10.30
CA ARG A 232 2.35 -6.22 -9.28
C ARG A 232 3.03 -7.14 -8.29
N SER A 233 2.30 -8.16 -7.79
CA SER A 233 2.85 -9.16 -6.88
C SER A 233 3.66 -10.21 -7.65
N PRO A 234 4.90 -10.51 -7.27
CA PRO A 234 5.67 -11.61 -7.86
C PRO A 234 4.96 -12.97 -7.79
N ALA A 235 4.08 -13.18 -6.78
CA ALA A 235 3.32 -14.41 -6.61
C ALA A 235 2.27 -14.65 -7.71
N ASP A 236 1.77 -13.57 -8.32
CA ASP A 236 0.74 -13.62 -9.37
C ASP A 236 1.33 -13.77 -10.78
N ARG A 237 2.67 -13.68 -10.90
CA ARG A 237 3.39 -13.88 -12.17
C ARG A 237 3.62 -15.36 -12.46
N PHE A 238 4.30 -15.64 -13.56
CA PHE A 238 4.80 -16.96 -13.86
C PHE A 238 5.88 -17.37 -12.85
N SER A 239 5.90 -18.63 -12.44
CA SER A 239 6.90 -19.14 -11.48
C SER A 239 8.29 -19.22 -12.11
N THR A 240 8.35 -19.49 -13.43
CA THR A 240 9.59 -19.59 -14.20
C THR A 240 9.46 -18.85 -15.54
N ALA A 241 10.59 -18.44 -16.11
CA ALA A 241 10.61 -17.82 -17.44
C ALA A 241 10.22 -18.83 -18.54
N GLY A 242 10.48 -20.13 -18.32
CA GLY A 242 10.02 -21.20 -19.20
C GLY A 242 8.47 -21.34 -19.25
N GLU A 243 7.78 -21.08 -18.13
CA GLU A 243 6.30 -21.01 -18.14
C GLU A 243 5.79 -19.82 -18.96
N PHE A 244 6.42 -18.67 -18.84
CA PHE A 244 6.11 -17.49 -19.65
C PHE A 244 6.27 -17.79 -21.15
N ALA A 245 7.38 -18.40 -21.57
CA ALA A 245 7.63 -18.77 -22.97
C ALA A 245 6.54 -19.73 -23.52
N ARG A 246 6.19 -20.76 -22.75
CA ARG A 246 5.12 -21.71 -23.13
C ARG A 246 3.76 -21.04 -23.28
N SER A 247 3.44 -20.07 -22.43
CA SER A 247 2.19 -19.33 -22.51
C SER A 247 2.06 -18.48 -23.79
N LEU A 248 3.18 -18.00 -24.35
CA LEU A 248 3.20 -17.28 -25.61
C LEU A 248 2.91 -18.20 -26.81
N THR A 249 3.33 -19.46 -26.75
CA THR A 249 3.26 -20.42 -27.89
C THR A 249 2.00 -21.26 -27.90
N ALA A 250 1.22 -21.30 -26.83
CA ALA A 250 0.09 -22.21 -26.62
C ALA A 250 -1.04 -22.11 -27.67
N GLU A 251 -1.16 -21.00 -28.42
CA GLU A 251 -2.17 -20.79 -29.47
C GLU A 251 -1.59 -20.60 -30.88
N LEU A 252 -0.28 -20.62 -31.05
CA LEU A 252 0.35 -20.47 -32.38
C LEU A 252 0.34 -21.77 -33.19
N HIS A 253 -0.05 -22.89 -32.56
CA HIS A 253 -0.23 -24.16 -33.23
C HIS A 253 -1.68 -24.62 -33.05
N PRO A 254 -2.61 -24.34 -33.98
CA PRO A 254 -3.90 -24.97 -33.96
C PRO A 254 -3.67 -26.48 -34.18
N SER A 255 -3.98 -27.29 -33.19
CA SER A 255 -4.02 -28.73 -33.34
C SER A 255 -5.01 -29.06 -34.46
N GLY A 256 -4.49 -29.55 -35.59
CA GLY A 256 -5.29 -29.96 -36.72
C GLY A 256 -6.30 -31.03 -36.32
N PRO A 257 -7.39 -31.18 -37.08
CA PRO A 257 -8.47 -32.11 -36.75
C PRO A 257 -7.96 -33.54 -36.83
N THR A 258 -8.17 -34.29 -35.78
CA THR A 258 -7.90 -35.75 -35.73
C THR A 258 -8.78 -36.41 -36.77
N GLU A 259 -8.16 -37.04 -37.78
CA GLU A 259 -8.81 -37.82 -38.81
C GLU A 259 -9.65 -38.93 -38.21
N ALA A 260 -10.86 -39.09 -38.76
CA ALA A 260 -11.80 -40.13 -38.43
C ALA A 260 -11.27 -41.49 -38.94
N ALA A 261 -11.19 -42.46 -38.08
CA ALA A 261 -10.91 -43.84 -38.41
C ALA A 261 -12.07 -44.50 -39.21
N PRO A 262 -11.80 -45.40 -40.21
CA PRO A 262 -12.80 -45.92 -41.11
C PRO A 262 -13.72 -46.98 -40.49
N ALA A 263 -14.95 -46.98 -40.93
CA ALA A 263 -16.01 -47.88 -40.53
C ALA A 263 -15.69 -49.34 -40.95
N LEU A 264 -15.66 -50.28 -40.04
CA LEU A 264 -15.66 -51.72 -40.28
C LEU A 264 -17.07 -52.29 -40.14
N ARG A 265 -17.44 -53.08 -41.16
CA ARG A 265 -18.74 -53.71 -41.37
C ARG A 265 -19.06 -54.79 -40.33
N ARG A 266 -20.36 -54.88 -40.03
CA ARG A 266 -21.05 -55.87 -39.21
C ARG A 266 -20.83 -57.33 -39.77
N THR A 267 -20.56 -58.30 -38.86
CA THR A 267 -21.26 -59.55 -38.80
C THR A 267 -21.05 -60.26 -37.44
N ALA A 268 -22.17 -60.73 -36.88
CA ALA A 268 -22.41 -61.92 -36.05
C ALA A 268 -21.64 -62.15 -34.76
N GLY A 269 -22.34 -62.10 -33.64
CA GLY A 269 -21.84 -62.62 -32.34
C GLY A 269 -22.57 -62.08 -31.06
N TRP A 270 -23.92 -62.24 -31.00
CA TRP A 270 -24.68 -61.74 -29.84
C TRP A 270 -24.46 -62.49 -28.52
N ARG A 271 -23.73 -63.60 -28.55
CA ARG A 271 -23.32 -64.31 -27.31
C ARG A 271 -22.05 -63.71 -26.68
N ILE A 272 -21.23 -62.96 -27.42
CA ILE A 272 -20.06 -62.21 -26.89
C ILE A 272 -20.47 -60.86 -26.26
N LEU A 273 -21.61 -60.32 -26.70
CA LEU A 273 -22.14 -59.07 -26.18
C LEU A 273 -22.60 -59.12 -24.70
N LEU A 274 -23.05 -60.26 -24.21
CA LEU A 274 -23.47 -60.41 -22.81
C LEU A 274 -22.26 -60.51 -21.85
N LEU A 275 -21.17 -61.15 -22.31
CA LEU A 275 -19.94 -61.19 -21.49
C LEU A 275 -19.19 -59.84 -21.50
N ALA A 276 -19.15 -59.17 -22.64
CA ALA A 276 -18.58 -57.83 -22.79
C ALA A 276 -19.38 -56.76 -22.01
N GLY A 277 -20.71 -56.88 -21.98
CA GLY A 277 -21.59 -56.02 -21.20
C GLY A 277 -21.36 -56.14 -19.70
N ALA A 278 -21.14 -57.35 -19.19
CA ALA A 278 -20.86 -57.57 -17.77
C ALA A 278 -19.47 -57.02 -17.37
N ILE A 279 -18.47 -57.22 -18.26
CA ILE A 279 -17.12 -56.65 -18.04
C ILE A 279 -17.15 -55.13 -18.16
N ALA A 280 -17.87 -54.58 -19.13
CA ALA A 280 -18.01 -53.14 -19.30
C ALA A 280 -18.75 -52.48 -18.11
N ALA A 281 -19.79 -53.14 -17.55
CA ALA A 281 -20.47 -52.68 -16.35
C ALA A 281 -19.57 -52.75 -15.13
N ALA A 282 -18.77 -53.80 -14.95
CA ALA A 282 -17.81 -53.93 -13.86
C ALA A 282 -16.69 -52.86 -13.97
N VAL A 283 -16.19 -52.62 -15.21
CA VAL A 283 -15.19 -51.56 -15.47
C VAL A 283 -15.81 -50.17 -15.28
N ALA A 284 -17.07 -49.94 -15.71
CA ALA A 284 -17.74 -48.66 -15.52
C ALA A 284 -18.05 -48.41 -14.04
N ILE A 285 -18.41 -49.43 -13.25
CA ILE A 285 -18.57 -49.31 -11.80
C ILE A 285 -17.21 -49.07 -11.11
N GLY A 286 -16.15 -49.79 -11.55
CA GLY A 286 -14.80 -49.61 -11.04
C GLY A 286 -14.23 -48.22 -11.37
N LEU A 287 -14.45 -47.71 -12.59
CA LEU A 287 -14.07 -46.38 -13.02
C LEU A 287 -14.91 -45.29 -12.30
N GLY A 288 -16.23 -45.51 -12.12
CA GLY A 288 -17.10 -44.60 -11.42
C GLY A 288 -16.79 -44.48 -9.92
N VAL A 289 -16.36 -45.61 -9.30
CA VAL A 289 -15.90 -45.60 -7.90
C VAL A 289 -14.52 -44.94 -7.81
N ARG A 290 -13.65 -45.17 -8.81
CA ARG A 290 -12.32 -44.53 -8.88
C ARG A 290 -12.44 -43.02 -9.15
N GLU A 291 -13.30 -42.58 -10.08
CA GLU A 291 -13.59 -41.16 -10.33
C GLU A 291 -14.27 -40.46 -9.13
N ARG A 292 -15.17 -41.19 -8.40
CA ARG A 292 -15.73 -40.63 -7.15
C ARG A 292 -14.66 -40.55 -6.06
N GLY A 293 -13.78 -41.54 -5.97
CA GLY A 293 -12.64 -41.50 -5.04
C GLY A 293 -11.63 -40.41 -5.38
N GLU A 294 -11.36 -40.18 -6.66
CA GLU A 294 -10.46 -39.13 -7.14
C GLU A 294 -11.11 -37.74 -7.06
N ARG A 295 -12.40 -37.61 -7.37
CA ARG A 295 -13.17 -36.38 -7.17
C ARG A 295 -13.30 -36.04 -5.69
N SER A 296 -13.49 -37.01 -4.80
CA SER A 296 -13.50 -36.81 -3.37
C SER A 296 -12.12 -36.44 -2.83
N ARG A 297 -11.04 -37.02 -3.36
CA ARG A 297 -9.66 -36.66 -3.02
C ARG A 297 -9.26 -35.32 -3.65
N ALA A 298 -9.67 -35.03 -4.90
CA ALA A 298 -9.45 -33.74 -5.53
C ALA A 298 -10.26 -32.64 -4.88
N ALA A 299 -11.52 -32.88 -4.46
CA ALA A 299 -12.30 -31.96 -3.67
C ALA A 299 -11.68 -31.73 -2.28
N SER A 300 -11.17 -32.78 -1.63
CA SER A 300 -10.45 -32.67 -0.35
C SER A 300 -9.08 -31.99 -0.50
N ALA A 301 -8.39 -32.19 -1.64
CA ALA A 301 -7.14 -31.52 -1.95
C ALA A 301 -7.36 -30.06 -2.42
N ALA A 302 -8.46 -29.78 -3.16
CA ALA A 302 -8.83 -28.43 -3.54
C ALA A 302 -9.31 -27.60 -2.35
N THR A 303 -9.91 -28.25 -1.33
CA THR A 303 -10.25 -27.56 -0.06
C THR A 303 -9.01 -27.31 0.81
N ALA A 304 -7.89 -28.02 0.55
CA ALA A 304 -6.63 -27.83 1.26
C ALA A 304 -5.71 -26.76 0.63
N THR A 305 -6.11 -26.13 -0.49
CA THR A 305 -5.26 -25.19 -1.23
C THR A 305 -5.82 -23.76 -1.33
N GLN A 306 -6.98 -23.46 -0.73
CA GLN A 306 -7.28 -22.07 -0.40
C GLN A 306 -6.57 -21.74 0.91
N PRO A 307 -5.77 -20.69 0.98
CA PRO A 307 -5.26 -20.20 2.26
C PRO A 307 -6.47 -19.97 3.14
N ALA A 308 -6.57 -20.69 4.24
CA ALA A 308 -7.64 -20.50 5.21
C ALA A 308 -7.65 -19.03 5.60
N ALA A 309 -8.83 -18.40 5.61
CA ALA A 309 -8.97 -17.01 6.05
C ALA A 309 -8.26 -16.83 7.40
N PRO A 310 -7.49 -15.75 7.62
CA PRO A 310 -6.75 -15.55 8.86
C PRO A 310 -7.69 -15.69 10.05
N ARG A 311 -7.24 -16.44 11.07
CA ARG A 311 -8.05 -16.65 12.27
C ARG A 311 -8.11 -15.38 13.10
N LEU A 312 -9.31 -14.92 13.41
CA LEU A 312 -9.53 -13.76 14.25
C LEU A 312 -9.25 -14.12 15.73
N LEU A 313 -8.37 -13.34 16.37
CA LEU A 313 -7.92 -13.52 17.73
C LEU A 313 -8.09 -12.20 18.52
N ALA A 314 -8.61 -12.28 19.73
CA ALA A 314 -8.62 -11.17 20.65
C ALA A 314 -7.62 -11.41 21.80
N VAL A 315 -6.87 -10.38 22.19
CA VAL A 315 -6.07 -10.37 23.40
C VAL A 315 -6.72 -9.37 24.36
N LEU A 316 -7.30 -9.86 25.44
CA LEU A 316 -7.88 -9.00 26.47
C LEU A 316 -6.76 -8.38 27.32
N PRO A 317 -6.95 -7.15 27.81
CA PRO A 317 -6.02 -6.55 28.76
C PRO A 317 -5.78 -7.47 29.96
N PHE A 318 -4.53 -7.80 30.23
CA PHE A 318 -4.16 -8.67 31.34
C PHE A 318 -4.49 -8.01 32.68
N GLU A 319 -4.81 -8.82 33.67
CA GLU A 319 -5.11 -8.37 35.05
C GLU A 319 -3.81 -8.15 35.83
N SER A 320 -3.70 -7.00 36.51
CA SER A 320 -2.59 -6.72 37.40
C SER A 320 -2.91 -7.25 38.80
N ILE A 321 -2.14 -8.24 39.26
CA ILE A 321 -2.28 -8.79 40.63
C ILE A 321 -1.34 -8.02 41.57
N GLY A 322 -1.84 -6.90 42.15
CA GLY A 322 -1.12 -6.04 43.07
C GLY A 322 -1.68 -4.61 43.07
N THR A 323 -1.32 -3.85 44.10
CA THR A 323 -1.82 -2.48 44.35
C THR A 323 -0.89 -1.40 43.78
N ASP A 324 0.35 -1.76 43.40
CA ASP A 324 1.36 -0.82 42.95
C ASP A 324 1.05 -0.29 41.53
N THR A 325 1.07 1.03 41.40
CA THR A 325 0.88 1.72 40.13
C THR A 325 1.96 1.32 39.10
N ALA A 326 3.21 1.04 39.55
CA ALA A 326 4.28 0.58 38.67
C ALA A 326 3.99 -0.79 38.03
N GLN A 327 3.24 -1.65 38.69
CA GLN A 327 2.86 -2.96 38.15
C GLN A 327 1.78 -2.85 37.05
N ARG A 328 0.93 -1.83 37.13
CA ARG A 328 -0.15 -1.65 36.15
C ARG A 328 0.37 -1.32 34.74
N TYR A 329 1.38 -0.44 34.62
CA TYR A 329 1.91 -0.17 33.25
C TYR A 329 2.75 -1.32 32.74
N PHE A 330 3.39 -2.09 33.59
CA PHE A 330 4.11 -3.28 33.17
C PHE A 330 3.13 -4.33 32.63
N THR A 331 2.01 -4.55 33.31
CA THR A 331 0.95 -5.47 32.88
C THR A 331 0.32 -5.02 31.54
N ALA A 332 0.04 -3.73 31.40
CA ALA A 332 -0.48 -3.19 30.15
C ALA A 332 0.52 -3.33 28.98
N GLY A 333 1.80 -3.09 29.24
CA GLY A 333 2.87 -3.27 28.27
C GLY A 333 3.06 -4.74 27.85
N MET A 334 2.92 -5.66 28.80
CA MET A 334 2.95 -7.11 28.52
C MET A 334 1.82 -7.51 27.56
N THR A 335 0.61 -7.02 27.79
CA THR A 335 -0.53 -7.25 26.89
C THR A 335 -0.24 -6.73 25.50
N GLU A 336 0.25 -5.49 25.40
CA GLU A 336 0.55 -4.82 24.13
C GLU A 336 1.65 -5.55 23.35
N GLU A 337 2.68 -6.01 24.05
CA GLU A 337 3.79 -6.74 23.43
C GLU A 337 3.35 -8.12 22.91
N ILE A 338 2.60 -8.89 23.70
CA ILE A 338 2.05 -10.18 23.25
C ILE A 338 1.10 -9.98 22.06
N THR A 339 0.24 -8.96 22.08
CA THR A 339 -0.61 -8.58 20.96
C THR A 339 0.24 -8.27 19.72
N GLY A 340 1.27 -7.45 19.85
CA GLY A 340 2.19 -7.10 18.78
C GLY A 340 3.00 -8.28 18.23
N GLN A 341 3.39 -9.24 19.08
CA GLN A 341 4.05 -10.46 18.61
C GLN A 341 3.10 -11.34 17.78
N LEU A 342 1.86 -11.52 18.25
CA LEU A 342 0.85 -12.32 17.55
C LEU A 342 0.42 -11.67 16.23
N SER A 343 0.40 -10.35 16.14
CA SER A 343 0.06 -9.60 14.91
C SER A 343 1.08 -9.78 13.77
N LYS A 344 2.32 -10.19 14.08
CA LYS A 344 3.35 -10.49 13.06
C LYS A 344 3.10 -11.79 12.29
N ILE A 345 2.08 -12.57 12.69
CA ILE A 345 1.79 -13.89 12.14
C ILE A 345 0.69 -13.77 11.11
N SER A 346 1.01 -14.02 9.85
CA SER A 346 0.11 -13.82 8.71
C SER A 346 -1.19 -14.66 8.74
N ALA A 347 -1.15 -15.80 9.43
CA ALA A 347 -2.31 -16.67 9.61
C ALA A 347 -3.25 -16.21 10.74
N LEU A 348 -2.88 -15.18 11.50
CA LEU A 348 -3.68 -14.59 12.56
C LEU A 348 -4.09 -13.16 12.19
N ARG A 349 -5.28 -12.79 12.62
CA ARG A 349 -5.79 -11.42 12.56
C ARG A 349 -6.12 -11.00 13.98
N VAL A 350 -5.24 -10.23 14.60
CA VAL A 350 -5.33 -9.86 16.00
C VAL A 350 -6.09 -8.54 16.13
N LEU A 351 -7.11 -8.51 17.00
CA LEU A 351 -7.82 -7.27 17.29
C LEU A 351 -6.92 -6.29 18.04
N SER A 352 -7.04 -5.02 17.70
CA SER A 352 -6.31 -3.95 18.39
C SER A 352 -6.74 -3.83 19.85
N ARG A 353 -5.88 -3.24 20.68
CA ARG A 353 -6.21 -2.98 22.08
C ARG A 353 -7.46 -2.11 22.22
N ALA A 354 -7.61 -1.10 21.38
CA ALA A 354 -8.81 -0.25 21.38
C ALA A 354 -10.09 -1.05 21.12
N ALA A 355 -10.00 -2.12 20.33
CA ALA A 355 -11.11 -3.03 20.06
C ALA A 355 -11.48 -3.91 21.28
N THR A 356 -10.52 -4.24 22.13
CA THR A 356 -10.70 -5.18 23.25
C THR A 356 -10.91 -4.48 24.60
N ASP A 357 -10.47 -3.25 24.79
CA ASP A 357 -10.62 -2.48 26.03
C ASP A 357 -12.09 -2.37 26.55
N PRO A 358 -13.12 -2.18 25.70
CA PRO A 358 -14.52 -2.12 26.18
C PRO A 358 -15.01 -3.39 26.86
N TYR A 359 -14.36 -4.52 26.58
CA TYR A 359 -14.73 -5.83 27.14
C TYR A 359 -13.99 -6.18 28.43
N ARG A 360 -13.00 -5.38 28.85
CA ARG A 360 -12.15 -5.65 30.03
C ARG A 360 -12.93 -6.03 31.28
N SER A 361 -13.97 -5.29 31.61
CA SER A 361 -14.73 -5.44 32.86
C SER A 361 -16.15 -5.97 32.66
N ALA A 362 -16.50 -6.40 31.43
CA ALA A 362 -17.84 -6.90 31.14
C ALA A 362 -18.05 -8.31 31.73
N PRO A 363 -19.14 -8.58 32.46
CA PRO A 363 -19.40 -9.88 33.05
C PRO A 363 -19.52 -11.00 32.02
N ASP A 364 -20.04 -10.68 30.84
CA ASP A 364 -20.27 -11.60 29.72
C ASP A 364 -19.29 -11.37 28.55
N ARG A 365 -18.03 -10.92 28.84
CA ARG A 365 -17.03 -10.48 27.88
C ARG A 365 -16.77 -11.47 26.73
N LEU A 366 -16.64 -12.76 27.04
CA LEU A 366 -16.36 -13.78 26.02
C LEU A 366 -17.53 -14.01 25.06
N PRO A 367 -18.78 -14.27 25.53
CA PRO A 367 -19.92 -14.38 24.63
C PRO A 367 -20.21 -13.09 23.85
N ARG A 368 -19.91 -11.92 24.40
CA ARG A 368 -20.04 -10.64 23.69
C ARG A 368 -19.03 -10.52 22.57
N LEU A 369 -17.73 -10.78 22.84
CA LEU A 369 -16.68 -10.78 21.82
C LEU A 369 -17.01 -11.76 20.69
N ALA A 370 -17.51 -12.96 21.01
CA ALA A 370 -17.90 -13.94 20.02
C ALA A 370 -19.05 -13.43 19.12
N ARG A 371 -20.07 -12.81 19.70
CA ARG A 371 -21.25 -12.32 18.96
C ARG A 371 -20.99 -11.03 18.20
N GLU A 372 -20.29 -10.06 18.84
CA GLU A 372 -20.14 -8.71 18.30
C GLU A 372 -18.96 -8.59 17.36
N MET A 373 -17.89 -9.33 17.62
CA MET A 373 -16.65 -9.25 16.84
C MET A 373 -16.35 -10.51 16.02
N GLY A 374 -17.18 -11.57 16.14
CA GLY A 374 -16.92 -12.85 15.46
C GLY A 374 -15.66 -13.57 15.95
N VAL A 375 -15.14 -13.24 17.13
CA VAL A 375 -13.92 -13.82 17.69
C VAL A 375 -14.22 -15.17 18.28
N ARG A 376 -13.52 -16.21 17.84
CA ARG A 376 -13.59 -17.52 18.42
C ARG A 376 -12.60 -17.74 19.54
N ASN A 377 -11.39 -17.22 19.40
CA ASN A 377 -10.31 -17.46 20.37
C ASN A 377 -9.94 -16.16 21.05
N VAL A 378 -9.85 -16.21 22.39
CA VAL A 378 -9.52 -15.06 23.23
C VAL A 378 -8.34 -15.42 24.14
N VAL A 379 -7.33 -14.58 24.15
CA VAL A 379 -6.21 -14.66 25.10
C VAL A 379 -6.53 -13.78 26.30
N GLU A 380 -6.48 -14.39 27.48
CA GLU A 380 -6.63 -13.73 28.77
C GLU A 380 -5.39 -14.00 29.64
N GLY A 381 -5.09 -13.12 30.55
CA GLY A 381 -3.95 -13.35 31.42
C GLY A 381 -3.90 -12.46 32.65
N SER A 382 -2.94 -12.74 33.50
CA SER A 382 -2.63 -11.95 34.69
C SER A 382 -1.12 -11.81 34.86
N VAL A 383 -0.70 -10.67 35.41
CA VAL A 383 0.70 -10.39 35.68
C VAL A 383 0.86 -9.95 37.13
N ARG A 384 1.83 -10.55 37.82
CA ARG A 384 2.26 -10.14 39.15
C ARG A 384 3.76 -9.88 39.16
N VAL A 385 4.18 -8.71 39.57
CA VAL A 385 5.58 -8.38 39.79
C VAL A 385 5.85 -8.31 41.27
N ALA A 386 6.91 -8.98 41.73
CA ALA A 386 7.34 -9.00 43.14
C ALA A 386 8.87 -8.85 43.17
N GLY A 387 9.35 -7.63 43.45
CA GLY A 387 10.76 -7.31 43.39
C GLY A 387 11.31 -7.48 41.95
N GLU A 388 12.30 -8.36 41.80
CA GLU A 388 12.92 -8.67 40.49
C GLU A 388 12.29 -9.88 39.79
N ARG A 389 11.20 -10.44 40.29
CA ARG A 389 10.49 -11.56 39.70
C ARG A 389 9.16 -11.15 39.09
N VAL A 390 8.83 -11.78 37.97
CA VAL A 390 7.53 -11.63 37.28
C VAL A 390 6.87 -13.00 37.19
N ARG A 391 5.59 -13.06 37.55
CA ARG A 391 4.72 -14.21 37.29
C ARG A 391 3.65 -13.80 36.31
N VAL A 392 3.59 -14.54 35.21
CA VAL A 392 2.64 -14.32 34.11
C VAL A 392 1.79 -15.57 33.96
N GLY A 393 0.50 -15.45 34.17
CA GLY A 393 -0.47 -16.51 33.84
C GLY A 393 -1.16 -16.15 32.55
N VAL A 394 -1.25 -17.08 31.59
CA VAL A 394 -1.91 -16.87 30.29
C VAL A 394 -2.83 -18.03 29.98
N GLN A 395 -3.99 -17.72 29.40
CA GLN A 395 -4.98 -18.69 28.98
C GLN A 395 -5.51 -18.31 27.59
N LEU A 396 -5.64 -19.31 26.73
CA LEU A 396 -6.37 -19.23 25.47
C LEU A 396 -7.73 -19.89 25.63
N THR A 397 -8.79 -19.14 25.42
CA THR A 397 -10.17 -19.58 25.68
C THR A 397 -10.99 -19.56 24.37
N ASP A 398 -11.81 -20.58 24.14
CA ASP A 398 -12.84 -20.56 23.09
C ASP A 398 -14.01 -19.69 23.58
N ALA A 399 -14.25 -18.56 22.90
CA ALA A 399 -15.21 -17.56 23.33
C ALA A 399 -16.68 -18.03 23.26
N ASN A 400 -16.98 -19.05 22.44
CA ASN A 400 -18.31 -19.59 22.32
C ASN A 400 -18.65 -20.57 23.44
N THR A 401 -17.68 -21.37 23.88
CA THR A 401 -17.88 -22.41 24.89
C THR A 401 -17.42 -21.99 26.27
N GLY A 402 -16.56 -20.97 26.37
CA GLY A 402 -15.89 -20.56 27.60
C GLY A 402 -14.83 -21.56 28.09
N GLN A 403 -14.50 -22.58 27.31
CA GLN A 403 -13.52 -23.58 27.68
C GLN A 403 -12.10 -23.13 27.36
N ALA A 404 -11.18 -23.40 28.30
CA ALA A 404 -9.75 -23.18 28.06
C ALA A 404 -9.25 -24.19 27.00
N VAL A 405 -8.71 -23.66 25.91
CA VAL A 405 -8.01 -24.44 24.87
C VAL A 405 -6.59 -24.76 25.35
N TRP A 406 -5.96 -23.78 26.03
CA TRP A 406 -4.63 -23.88 26.58
C TRP A 406 -4.47 -22.90 27.74
N SER A 407 -3.69 -23.28 28.76
CA SER A 407 -3.27 -22.37 29.83
C SER A 407 -1.89 -22.73 30.32
N ASP A 408 -1.11 -21.74 30.72
CA ASP A 408 0.23 -21.92 31.29
C ASP A 408 0.59 -20.78 32.26
N GLN A 409 1.61 -21.00 33.09
CA GLN A 409 2.10 -20.03 34.07
C GLN A 409 3.62 -19.95 34.01
N TYR A 410 4.15 -18.74 33.88
CA TYR A 410 5.56 -18.44 33.78
C TYR A 410 6.00 -17.70 35.05
N ASP A 411 7.02 -18.19 35.73
CA ASP A 411 7.66 -17.55 36.90
C ASP A 411 9.14 -17.36 36.55
N ARG A 412 9.57 -16.11 36.28
CA ARG A 412 10.88 -15.78 35.75
C ARG A 412 11.44 -14.52 36.43
N ASP A 413 12.72 -14.27 36.22
CA ASP A 413 13.31 -12.99 36.58
C ASP A 413 12.82 -11.90 35.64
N LEU A 414 12.73 -10.66 36.10
CA LEU A 414 12.21 -9.54 35.33
C LEU A 414 13.09 -9.21 34.09
N THR A 415 14.36 -9.57 34.13
CA THR A 415 15.29 -9.50 33.00
C THR A 415 14.88 -10.42 31.84
N ASP A 416 14.21 -11.53 32.14
CA ASP A 416 13.82 -12.54 31.15
C ASP A 416 12.41 -12.29 30.55
N VAL A 417 11.84 -11.12 30.82
CA VAL A 417 10.46 -10.79 30.41
C VAL A 417 10.24 -10.92 28.91
N PHE A 418 11.23 -10.58 28.09
CA PHE A 418 11.13 -10.70 26.65
C PHE A 418 11.09 -12.15 26.17
N ALA A 419 11.86 -13.03 26.83
CA ALA A 419 11.79 -14.47 26.57
C ALA A 419 10.40 -15.03 26.89
N VAL A 420 9.78 -14.58 28.00
CA VAL A 420 8.40 -14.97 28.35
C VAL A 420 7.41 -14.52 27.27
N GLN A 421 7.51 -13.30 26.76
CA GLN A 421 6.61 -12.79 25.71
C GLN A 421 6.71 -13.63 24.44
N SER A 422 7.91 -13.96 23.99
CA SER A 422 8.15 -14.80 22.82
C SER A 422 7.66 -16.24 23.04
N GLU A 423 7.88 -16.80 24.22
CA GLU A 423 7.42 -18.15 24.58
C GLU A 423 5.89 -18.23 24.61
N VAL A 424 5.22 -17.25 25.22
CA VAL A 424 3.76 -17.14 25.26
C VAL A 424 3.17 -17.06 23.84
N ALA A 425 3.72 -16.19 22.99
CA ALA A 425 3.25 -16.06 21.62
C ALA A 425 3.37 -17.39 20.85
N ARG A 426 4.50 -18.08 20.96
CA ARG A 426 4.69 -19.40 20.33
C ARG A 426 3.70 -20.45 20.83
N ARG A 427 3.48 -20.53 22.14
CA ARG A 427 2.53 -21.48 22.73
C ARG A 427 1.10 -21.24 22.27
N ILE A 428 0.69 -19.97 22.14
CA ILE A 428 -0.62 -19.61 21.57
C ILE A 428 -0.73 -20.09 20.11
N VAL A 429 0.30 -19.89 19.30
CA VAL A 429 0.35 -20.34 17.91
C VAL A 429 0.25 -21.85 17.80
N ASP A 430 1.01 -22.58 18.65
CA ASP A 430 0.96 -24.03 18.72
C ASP A 430 -0.43 -24.54 19.12
N ALA A 431 -1.04 -23.92 20.15
CA ALA A 431 -2.39 -24.25 20.61
C ALA A 431 -3.46 -24.01 19.54
N LEU A 432 -3.25 -22.99 18.71
CA LEU A 432 -4.07 -22.69 17.53
C LEU A 432 -3.76 -23.60 16.33
N GLN A 433 -2.80 -24.51 16.43
CA GLN A 433 -2.35 -25.37 15.34
C GLN A 433 -1.99 -24.57 14.08
N THR A 434 -1.36 -23.42 14.28
CA THR A 434 -0.92 -22.51 13.22
C THR A 434 0.55 -22.77 12.91
N ARG A 435 0.92 -22.88 11.63
CA ARG A 435 2.33 -23.06 11.24
C ARG A 435 3.00 -21.71 11.05
N LEU A 436 4.11 -21.50 11.72
CA LEU A 436 4.97 -20.34 11.52
C LEU A 436 5.90 -20.56 10.31
N THR A 437 6.08 -19.55 9.52
CA THR A 437 7.19 -19.49 8.56
C THR A 437 8.53 -19.27 9.31
N PRO A 438 9.68 -19.65 8.72
CA PRO A 438 10.97 -19.39 9.36
C PRO A 438 11.21 -17.92 9.68
N SER A 439 10.72 -17.01 8.83
CA SER A 439 10.82 -15.56 9.06
C SER A 439 9.94 -15.07 10.20
N GLU A 440 8.74 -15.60 10.36
CA GLU A 440 7.85 -15.29 11.50
C GLU A 440 8.44 -15.80 12.80
N ALA A 441 8.97 -17.03 12.81
CA ALA A 441 9.63 -17.59 13.99
C ALA A 441 10.82 -16.73 14.43
N SER A 442 11.67 -16.30 13.49
CA SER A 442 12.80 -15.41 13.78
C SER A 442 12.37 -14.05 14.34
N ARG A 443 11.27 -13.48 13.82
CA ARG A 443 10.73 -12.20 14.31
C ARG A 443 10.15 -12.30 15.71
N LEU A 444 9.60 -13.45 16.10
CA LEU A 444 9.09 -13.67 17.45
C LEU A 444 10.21 -13.72 18.51
N ASP A 445 11.45 -14.06 18.11
CA ASP A 445 12.60 -14.16 19.01
C ASP A 445 13.32 -12.82 19.24
N GLN A 446 13.00 -11.78 18.48
CA GLN A 446 13.65 -10.49 18.61
C GLN A 446 13.10 -9.74 19.83
N ALA A 447 13.91 -9.57 20.85
CA ALA A 447 13.62 -8.67 21.96
C ALA A 447 13.56 -7.21 21.46
N PRO A 448 12.63 -6.39 21.94
CA PRO A 448 12.53 -4.98 21.52
C PRO A 448 13.73 -4.14 21.95
N THR A 449 14.38 -4.50 23.05
CA THR A 449 15.61 -3.89 23.62
C THR A 449 16.21 -4.83 24.65
N ASP A 450 17.52 -4.77 24.84
CA ASP A 450 18.22 -5.47 25.94
C ASP A 450 18.30 -4.60 27.21
N ASN A 451 17.85 -3.34 27.17
CA ASN A 451 17.92 -2.39 28.25
C ASN A 451 16.59 -2.26 29.01
N LEU A 452 16.49 -2.93 30.16
CA LEU A 452 15.27 -2.93 30.99
C LEU A 452 14.90 -1.53 31.50
N ALA A 453 15.86 -0.62 31.73
CA ALA A 453 15.56 0.75 32.14
C ALA A 453 14.91 1.54 30.99
N ALA A 454 15.44 1.40 29.76
CA ALA A 454 14.84 1.98 28.56
C ALA A 454 13.41 1.45 28.36
N TYR A 455 13.21 0.15 28.52
CA TYR A 455 11.89 -0.48 28.40
C TYR A 455 10.88 0.04 29.42
N ARG A 456 11.28 0.20 30.68
CA ARG A 456 10.40 0.78 31.72
C ARG A 456 9.97 2.21 31.40
N LEU A 457 10.88 3.04 30.89
CA LEU A 457 10.58 4.41 30.44
C LEU A 457 9.59 4.41 29.27
N TYR A 458 9.81 3.54 28.29
CA TYR A 458 8.93 3.31 27.16
C TYR A 458 7.50 2.93 27.61
N LEU A 459 7.36 1.98 28.52
CA LEU A 459 6.07 1.54 29.05
C LEU A 459 5.35 2.67 29.80
N ARG A 460 6.07 3.45 30.61
CA ARG A 460 5.51 4.63 31.30
C ARG A 460 5.01 5.67 30.32
N ALA A 461 5.78 5.96 29.28
CA ALA A 461 5.41 6.91 28.25
C ALA A 461 4.11 6.50 27.52
N ASN A 462 3.91 5.20 27.28
CA ASN A 462 2.74 4.66 26.59
C ASN A 462 1.44 4.70 27.40
N GLN A 463 1.52 4.94 28.71
CA GLN A 463 0.32 5.10 29.56
C GLN A 463 -0.24 6.52 29.56
N LEU A 464 0.54 7.49 29.13
CA LEU A 464 0.12 8.88 29.08
C LEU A 464 -0.74 9.15 27.84
N SER A 465 -1.79 9.94 28.02
CA SER A 465 -2.73 10.26 26.97
C SER A 465 -2.09 11.08 25.84
N SER A 466 -2.39 10.71 24.60
CA SER A 466 -2.03 11.52 23.42
C SER A 466 -3.01 12.66 23.16
N LEU A 467 -4.16 12.67 23.84
CA LEU A 467 -5.19 13.68 23.70
C LEU A 467 -5.03 14.83 24.70
N ASN A 468 -4.20 14.66 25.74
CA ASN A 468 -3.88 15.70 26.71
C ASN A 468 -2.48 16.26 26.42
N ARG A 469 -2.38 17.54 26.07
CA ARG A 469 -1.12 18.19 25.68
C ARG A 469 -0.03 18.05 26.76
N THR A 470 -0.38 18.23 28.06
CA THR A 470 0.59 18.13 29.16
C THR A 470 1.12 16.69 29.29
N GLU A 471 0.24 15.71 29.22
CA GLU A 471 0.63 14.30 29.26
C GLU A 471 1.40 13.89 28.00
N LEU A 472 1.03 14.43 26.82
CA LEU A 472 1.73 14.20 25.57
C LEU A 472 3.18 14.70 25.62
N LEU A 473 3.42 15.92 26.15
CA LEU A 473 4.76 16.46 26.36
C LEU A 473 5.57 15.66 27.36
N ALA A 474 4.96 15.27 28.50
CA ALA A 474 5.60 14.39 29.48
C ALA A 474 5.96 13.02 28.87
N SER A 475 5.09 12.50 28.00
CA SER A 475 5.33 11.25 27.27
C SER A 475 6.50 11.37 26.28
N VAL A 476 6.66 12.52 25.60
CA VAL A 476 7.84 12.83 24.75
C VAL A 476 9.11 12.80 25.58
N ASP A 477 9.10 13.41 26.75
CA ASP A 477 10.30 13.45 27.63
C ASP A 477 10.70 12.07 28.13
N LEU A 478 9.75 11.23 28.55
CA LEU A 478 10.00 9.85 28.92
C LEU A 478 10.54 9.04 27.73
N MET A 479 9.99 9.24 26.55
CA MET A 479 10.42 8.53 25.34
C MET A 479 11.82 8.97 24.90
N ARG A 480 12.15 10.27 25.03
CA ARG A 480 13.52 10.78 24.83
C ARG A 480 14.51 10.18 25.85
N GLN A 481 14.10 9.97 27.09
CA GLN A 481 14.92 9.28 28.08
C GLN A 481 15.12 7.81 27.70
N ALA A 482 14.09 7.11 27.21
CA ALA A 482 14.19 5.73 26.73
C ALA A 482 15.20 5.61 25.59
N VAL A 483 15.13 6.44 24.55
CA VAL A 483 16.05 6.39 23.41
C VAL A 483 17.48 6.89 23.77
N ARG A 484 17.65 7.66 24.85
CA ARG A 484 18.98 7.97 25.39
C ARG A 484 19.57 6.81 26.17
N ALA A 485 18.73 6.07 26.90
CA ALA A 485 19.19 4.89 27.65
C ALA A 485 19.54 3.73 26.71
N ASP A 486 18.83 3.60 25.59
CA ASP A 486 19.13 2.66 24.51
C ASP A 486 18.85 3.30 23.15
N SER A 487 19.89 3.74 22.47
CA SER A 487 19.78 4.37 21.16
C SER A 487 19.44 3.40 20.02
N SER A 488 19.51 2.09 20.28
CA SER A 488 19.14 1.02 19.33
C SER A 488 17.68 0.56 19.47
N PHE A 489 16.93 1.11 20.41
CA PHE A 489 15.54 0.74 20.68
C PHE A 489 14.59 1.28 19.58
N ALA A 490 14.45 0.53 18.48
CA ALA A 490 13.68 0.93 17.31
C ALA A 490 12.22 1.30 17.62
N LYS A 491 11.53 0.50 18.45
CA LYS A 491 10.15 0.78 18.87
C LYS A 491 10.01 2.10 19.61
N ALA A 492 10.96 2.46 20.48
CA ALA A 492 10.93 3.73 21.20
C ALA A 492 11.08 4.93 20.23
N HIS A 493 11.90 4.79 19.20
CA HIS A 493 11.99 5.80 18.14
C HIS A 493 10.69 5.93 17.33
N ALA A 494 10.02 4.81 16.99
CA ALA A 494 8.73 4.83 16.31
C ALA A 494 7.65 5.49 17.16
N GLU A 495 7.59 5.17 18.45
CA GLU A 495 6.65 5.75 19.38
C GLU A 495 6.93 7.24 19.69
N LEU A 496 8.20 7.65 19.64
CA LEU A 496 8.56 9.06 19.67
C LEU A 496 8.06 9.79 18.43
N ALA A 497 8.17 9.18 17.24
CA ALA A 497 7.61 9.72 16.00
C ALA A 497 6.10 9.91 16.08
N ARG A 498 5.36 8.95 16.66
CA ARG A 498 3.92 9.06 16.90
C ARG A 498 3.56 10.28 17.74
N ARG A 499 4.29 10.52 18.82
CA ARG A 499 4.03 11.66 19.70
C ARG A 499 4.29 12.99 19.01
N PHE A 500 5.37 13.06 18.25
CA PHE A 500 5.65 14.25 17.43
C PHE A 500 4.60 14.47 16.34
N MET A 501 4.06 13.39 15.76
CA MET A 501 2.94 13.48 14.82
C MET A 501 1.73 14.14 15.47
N PHE A 502 1.33 13.69 16.67
CA PHE A 502 0.21 14.31 17.38
C PHE A 502 0.50 15.79 17.75
N LEU A 503 1.70 16.10 18.22
CA LEU A 503 2.07 17.50 18.49
C LEU A 503 2.03 18.37 17.21
N SER A 504 2.47 17.83 16.07
CA SER A 504 2.44 18.57 14.82
C SER A 504 1.02 18.84 14.30
N LEU A 505 0.06 17.98 14.62
CA LEU A 505 -1.35 18.15 14.23
C LEU A 505 -2.07 19.17 15.10
N TYR A 506 -1.75 19.23 16.39
CA TYR A 506 -2.51 20.03 17.37
C TYR A 506 -1.80 21.29 17.85
N ASP A 507 -0.48 21.38 17.72
CA ASP A 507 0.30 22.42 18.42
C ASP A 507 1.29 23.19 17.52
N ASP A 508 2.26 22.49 16.89
CA ASP A 508 3.34 23.15 16.15
C ASP A 508 3.85 22.26 14.99
N PRO A 509 3.77 22.74 13.75
CA PRO A 509 4.32 22.05 12.59
C PRO A 509 5.82 21.72 12.67
N ALA A 510 6.62 22.42 13.50
CA ALA A 510 8.04 22.14 13.70
C ALA A 510 8.29 20.74 14.32
N TYR A 511 7.33 20.21 15.06
CA TYR A 511 7.43 18.83 15.58
C TYR A 511 7.39 17.78 14.47
N ARG A 512 6.82 18.08 13.29
CA ARG A 512 6.81 17.17 12.15
C ARG A 512 8.22 16.75 11.74
N ASP A 513 9.15 17.69 11.63
CA ASP A 513 10.53 17.40 11.20
C ASP A 513 11.23 16.49 12.23
N SER A 514 11.02 16.79 13.52
CA SER A 514 11.50 15.91 14.60
C SER A 514 10.90 14.51 14.51
N GLY A 515 9.62 14.41 14.17
CA GLY A 515 8.92 13.15 13.97
C GLY A 515 9.49 12.36 12.78
N LEU A 516 9.73 13.03 11.65
CA LEU A 516 10.34 12.40 10.46
C LEU A 516 11.71 11.83 10.77
N VAL A 517 12.54 12.55 11.54
CA VAL A 517 13.86 12.06 11.99
C VAL A 517 13.70 10.80 12.86
N ALA A 518 12.78 10.82 13.82
CA ALA A 518 12.53 9.69 14.71
C ALA A 518 12.00 8.46 13.95
N ALA A 519 11.04 8.64 13.03
CA ALA A 519 10.49 7.56 12.21
C ALA A 519 11.57 6.92 11.30
N ARG A 520 12.38 7.73 10.63
CA ARG A 520 13.49 7.24 9.80
C ARG A 520 14.53 6.52 10.64
N LYS A 521 14.81 6.99 11.86
CA LYS A 521 15.72 6.31 12.78
C LYS A 521 15.17 4.94 13.19
N ALA A 522 13.88 4.83 13.52
CA ALA A 522 13.23 3.55 13.81
C ALA A 522 13.38 2.56 12.65
N ILE A 523 13.11 2.99 11.43
CA ILE A 523 13.24 2.16 10.21
C ILE A 523 14.70 1.78 9.95
N SER A 524 15.66 2.69 10.19
CA SER A 524 17.09 2.37 10.00
C SER A 524 17.60 1.32 10.98
N LEU A 525 17.06 1.28 12.20
CA LEU A 525 17.39 0.30 13.22
C LEU A 525 16.68 -1.04 12.99
N GLN A 526 15.42 -0.98 12.58
CA GLN A 526 14.60 -2.16 12.31
C GLN A 526 13.74 -1.92 11.06
N PRO A 527 14.23 -2.30 9.86
CA PRO A 527 13.54 -2.05 8.58
C PRO A 527 12.17 -2.74 8.42
N ASP A 528 11.93 -3.79 9.18
CA ASP A 528 10.65 -4.54 9.20
C ASP A 528 9.71 -4.13 10.35
N LEU A 529 9.97 -3.00 11.00
CA LEU A 529 9.08 -2.43 12.01
C LEU A 529 7.91 -1.69 11.34
N ALA A 530 6.73 -2.33 11.26
CA ALA A 530 5.53 -1.77 10.64
C ALA A 530 5.15 -0.39 11.19
N LEU A 531 5.24 -0.19 12.52
CA LEU A 531 4.94 1.09 13.18
C LEU A 531 5.86 2.24 12.71
N GLY A 532 7.13 1.96 12.41
CA GLY A 532 8.06 2.95 11.88
C GLY A 532 7.58 3.50 10.53
N HIS A 533 7.16 2.62 9.64
CA HIS A 533 6.60 2.98 8.33
C HIS A 533 5.23 3.65 8.45
N TYR A 534 4.38 3.19 9.36
CA TYR A 534 3.08 3.79 9.61
C TYR A 534 3.19 5.25 10.06
N PHE A 535 3.99 5.53 11.08
CA PHE A 535 4.15 6.91 11.58
C PHE A 535 4.93 7.80 10.60
N LEU A 536 5.84 7.21 9.80
CA LEU A 536 6.46 7.94 8.69
C LEU A 536 5.38 8.40 7.70
N GLY A 537 4.45 7.51 7.33
CA GLY A 537 3.33 7.83 6.46
C GLY A 537 2.45 8.96 7.00
N GLY A 538 2.08 8.92 8.29
CA GLY A 538 1.28 9.97 8.94
C GLY A 538 1.96 11.34 8.93
N LEU A 539 3.27 11.37 9.22
CA LEU A 539 4.07 12.60 9.19
C LEU A 539 4.26 13.15 7.76
N GLN A 540 4.38 12.28 6.78
CA GLN A 540 4.43 12.65 5.36
C GLN A 540 3.08 13.22 4.90
N ALA A 541 1.96 12.56 5.26
CA ALA A 541 0.61 13.03 4.94
C ALA A 541 0.34 14.41 5.54
N SER A 542 0.68 14.63 6.81
CA SER A 542 0.54 15.93 7.48
C SER A 542 1.37 17.05 6.83
N GLY A 543 2.46 16.68 6.13
CA GLY A 543 3.27 17.59 5.33
C GLY A 543 2.83 17.72 3.87
N GLY A 544 1.72 17.11 3.47
CA GLY A 544 1.23 17.11 2.10
C GLY A 544 2.00 16.20 1.13
N GLN A 545 2.90 15.35 1.63
CA GLN A 545 3.63 14.35 0.85
C GLN A 545 2.77 13.08 0.69
N LEU A 546 1.59 13.25 0.06
CA LEU A 546 0.53 12.24 0.04
C LEU A 546 0.93 10.95 -0.70
N THR A 547 1.72 11.09 -1.77
CA THR A 547 2.21 9.94 -2.54
C THR A 547 3.24 9.13 -1.76
N GLU A 548 4.15 9.79 -1.06
CA GLU A 548 5.13 9.16 -0.19
C GLU A 548 4.45 8.52 1.04
N ALA A 549 3.47 9.20 1.62
CA ALA A 549 2.66 8.69 2.71
C ALA A 549 1.96 7.38 2.32
N ARG A 550 1.36 7.35 1.12
CA ARG A 550 0.76 6.13 0.56
C ARG A 550 1.73 4.96 0.54
N LEU A 551 2.94 5.18 0.06
CA LEU A 551 3.96 4.13 -0.01
C LEU A 551 4.37 3.65 1.38
N SER A 552 4.51 4.57 2.33
CA SER A 552 4.83 4.26 3.72
C SER A 552 3.73 3.44 4.40
N TYR A 553 2.45 3.80 4.20
CA TYR A 553 1.31 3.03 4.72
C TYR A 553 1.21 1.63 4.10
N LEU A 554 1.38 1.52 2.78
CA LEU A 554 1.39 0.23 2.10
C LEU A 554 2.52 -0.67 2.62
N LYS A 555 3.71 -0.10 2.89
CA LYS A 555 4.81 -0.85 3.49
C LYS A 555 4.50 -1.30 4.91
N ALA A 556 3.87 -0.45 5.70
CA ALA A 556 3.42 -0.84 7.04
C ALA A 556 2.43 -2.02 6.98
N LEU A 557 1.47 -2.00 6.05
CA LEU A 557 0.48 -3.06 5.85
C LEU A 557 1.04 -4.35 5.22
N GLU A 558 2.12 -4.25 4.46
CA GLU A 558 2.88 -5.42 4.01
C GLU A 558 3.54 -6.14 5.20
N LEU A 559 4.05 -5.36 6.16
CA LEU A 559 4.74 -5.88 7.35
C LEU A 559 3.79 -6.34 8.46
N ASP A 560 2.67 -5.64 8.62
CA ASP A 560 1.58 -5.99 9.53
C ASP A 560 0.21 -5.78 8.84
N PRO A 561 -0.37 -6.84 8.25
CA PRO A 561 -1.66 -6.76 7.57
C PRO A 561 -2.87 -6.52 8.50
N SER A 562 -2.68 -6.51 9.81
CA SER A 562 -3.73 -6.26 10.81
C SER A 562 -3.71 -4.83 11.39
N LEU A 563 -2.80 -3.99 10.93
CA LEU A 563 -2.64 -2.62 11.40
C LEU A 563 -3.80 -1.72 10.92
N ASP A 564 -4.91 -1.73 11.68
CA ASP A 564 -6.16 -1.04 11.38
C ASP A 564 -5.96 0.47 11.16
N GLY A 565 -5.14 1.14 11.99
CA GLY A 565 -4.82 2.55 11.84
C GLY A 565 -4.19 2.88 10.48
N ALA A 566 -3.27 2.04 10.00
CA ALA A 566 -2.66 2.25 8.68
C ALA A 566 -3.66 2.06 7.53
N MET A 567 -4.65 1.15 7.66
CA MET A 567 -5.70 0.98 6.66
C MET A 567 -6.62 2.20 6.60
N VAL A 568 -6.98 2.74 7.75
CA VAL A 568 -7.85 3.91 7.88
C VAL A 568 -7.16 5.16 7.33
N ASP A 569 -5.93 5.43 7.77
CA ASP A 569 -5.17 6.59 7.31
C ASP A 569 -4.84 6.49 5.81
N LEU A 570 -4.58 5.28 5.32
CA LEU A 570 -4.43 5.05 3.88
C LEU A 570 -5.73 5.30 3.12
N SER A 571 -6.88 4.88 3.66
CA SER A 571 -8.20 5.19 3.07
C SER A 571 -8.42 6.70 2.95
N GLU A 572 -8.10 7.45 3.98
CA GLU A 572 -8.19 8.91 3.96
C GLU A 572 -7.23 9.53 2.94
N ASN A 573 -5.98 9.07 2.94
CA ASN A 573 -4.98 9.52 1.99
C ASN A 573 -5.38 9.25 0.52
N GLU A 574 -5.95 8.09 0.23
CA GLU A 574 -6.50 7.76 -1.10
C GLU A 574 -7.69 8.65 -1.47
N SER A 575 -8.54 9.01 -0.50
CA SER A 575 -9.64 9.95 -0.71
C SER A 575 -9.15 11.35 -1.10
N ILE A 576 -8.10 11.86 -0.43
CA ILE A 576 -7.49 13.15 -0.76
C ILE A 576 -6.84 13.09 -2.16
N LEU A 577 -6.19 11.97 -2.51
CA LEU A 577 -5.62 11.73 -3.83
C LEU A 577 -6.68 11.50 -4.94
N GLY A 578 -7.98 11.59 -4.61
CA GLY A 578 -9.08 11.40 -5.55
C GLY A 578 -9.25 9.96 -6.05
N ARG A 579 -8.83 8.97 -5.27
CA ARG A 579 -8.93 7.53 -5.56
C ARG A 579 -10.00 6.90 -4.68
N TYR A 580 -11.24 7.27 -4.91
CA TYR A 580 -12.36 6.93 -4.03
C TYR A 580 -12.69 5.44 -3.98
N ASP A 581 -12.39 4.69 -5.04
CA ASP A 581 -12.52 3.23 -5.09
C ASP A 581 -11.46 2.53 -4.20
N GLU A 582 -10.19 2.97 -4.24
CA GLU A 582 -9.14 2.48 -3.35
C GLU A 582 -9.40 2.90 -1.90
N SER A 583 -9.87 4.13 -1.69
CA SER A 583 -10.30 4.60 -0.36
C SER A 583 -11.38 3.68 0.23
N LEU A 584 -12.43 3.36 -0.52
CA LEU A 584 -13.49 2.44 -0.07
C LEU A 584 -12.95 1.03 0.19
N TYR A 585 -12.04 0.55 -0.65
CA TYR A 585 -11.40 -0.75 -0.46
C TYR A 585 -10.68 -0.85 0.90
N TRP A 586 -9.89 0.18 1.26
CA TRP A 586 -9.15 0.19 2.52
C TRP A 586 -10.06 0.42 3.72
N ALA A 587 -11.05 1.30 3.62
CA ALA A 587 -12.06 1.49 4.66
C ALA A 587 -12.77 0.18 5.00
N ARG A 588 -13.21 -0.59 4.00
CA ARG A 588 -13.86 -1.89 4.19
C ARG A 588 -12.97 -2.93 4.86
N ARG A 589 -11.65 -2.84 4.71
CA ARG A 589 -10.70 -3.74 5.36
C ARG A 589 -10.36 -3.33 6.79
N GLY A 590 -10.23 -2.03 7.04
CA GLY A 590 -9.86 -1.47 8.35
C GLY A 590 -11.04 -1.42 9.32
N VAL A 591 -12.20 -0.98 8.85
CA VAL A 591 -13.39 -0.79 9.68
C VAL A 591 -13.82 -2.03 10.48
N PRO A 592 -13.82 -3.25 9.96
CA PRO A 592 -14.16 -4.44 10.74
C PRO A 592 -13.18 -4.77 11.88
N LEU A 593 -11.97 -4.20 11.85
CA LEU A 593 -10.99 -4.36 12.93
C LEU A 593 -11.18 -3.33 14.05
N MET A 594 -11.93 -2.25 13.76
CA MET A 594 -12.24 -1.23 14.76
C MET A 594 -13.32 -1.74 15.73
N PRO A 595 -13.26 -1.31 16.99
CA PRO A 595 -14.30 -1.64 17.96
C PRO A 595 -15.65 -1.09 17.56
N HIS A 596 -16.71 -1.51 18.27
CA HIS A 596 -18.01 -0.88 18.20
C HIS A 596 -17.91 0.59 18.60
N HIS A 597 -17.64 1.45 17.64
CA HIS A 597 -17.42 2.88 17.78
C HIS A 597 -17.99 3.60 16.55
N PHE A 598 -18.50 4.82 16.72
CA PHE A 598 -19.06 5.61 15.62
C PHE A 598 -18.04 5.87 14.49
N LEU A 599 -16.75 5.82 14.77
CA LEU A 599 -15.69 5.96 13.76
C LEU A 599 -15.77 4.95 12.62
N ARG A 600 -16.35 3.76 12.85
CA ARG A 600 -16.59 2.77 11.77
C ARG A 600 -17.43 3.37 10.65
N TYR A 601 -18.53 4.02 11.03
CA TYR A 601 -19.45 4.68 10.10
C TYR A 601 -18.85 5.94 9.49
N HIS A 602 -18.10 6.70 10.29
CA HIS A 602 -17.39 7.89 9.83
C HIS A 602 -16.40 7.55 8.71
N HIS A 603 -15.46 6.64 8.93
CA HIS A 603 -14.44 6.28 7.93
C HIS A 603 -15.06 5.60 6.69
N MET A 604 -16.12 4.82 6.86
CA MET A 604 -16.86 4.26 5.72
C MET A 604 -17.59 5.33 4.92
N ALA A 605 -18.10 6.37 5.56
CA ALA A 605 -18.85 7.45 4.89
C ALA A 605 -17.95 8.33 4.02
N ILE A 606 -16.66 8.50 4.37
CA ILE A 606 -15.71 9.34 3.64
C ILE A 606 -15.69 9.03 2.13
N PRO A 607 -15.32 7.82 1.68
CA PRO A 607 -15.35 7.48 0.26
C PRO A 607 -16.77 7.42 -0.30
N LEU A 608 -17.78 7.04 0.49
CA LEU A 608 -19.17 6.94 0.03
C LEU A 608 -19.78 8.30 -0.31
N LEU A 609 -19.42 9.37 0.41
CA LEU A 609 -19.85 10.74 0.09
C LEU A 609 -19.28 11.23 -1.25
N ARG A 610 -18.07 10.77 -1.62
CA ARG A 610 -17.40 11.12 -2.87
C ARG A 610 -17.93 10.31 -4.06
N LEU A 611 -18.45 9.10 -3.82
CA LEU A 611 -19.10 8.26 -4.82
C LEU A 611 -20.60 8.57 -4.83
N PRO A 612 -21.25 8.92 -5.97
CA PRO A 612 -22.61 9.42 -6.01
C PRO A 612 -23.69 8.33 -5.77
N ARG A 613 -23.69 7.75 -4.58
CA ARG A 613 -24.65 6.75 -4.09
C ARG A 613 -25.32 7.19 -2.79
N ASP A 614 -25.94 8.35 -2.84
CA ASP A 614 -26.51 9.04 -1.68
C ASP A 614 -27.46 8.18 -0.82
N SER A 615 -28.25 7.28 -1.44
CA SER A 615 -29.13 6.38 -0.69
C SER A 615 -28.38 5.34 0.14
N ILE A 616 -27.24 4.85 -0.38
CA ILE A 616 -26.36 3.92 0.34
C ILE A 616 -25.64 4.66 1.48
N THR A 617 -25.05 5.81 1.16
CA THR A 617 -24.36 6.67 2.13
C THR A 617 -25.29 7.05 3.29
N GLU A 618 -26.49 7.52 2.97
CA GLU A 618 -27.50 7.88 3.98
C GLU A 618 -27.85 6.70 4.89
N ARG A 619 -28.06 5.54 4.32
CA ARG A 619 -28.42 4.34 5.07
C ARG A 619 -27.33 3.90 6.03
N VAL A 620 -26.06 3.93 5.57
CA VAL A 620 -24.88 3.67 6.40
C VAL A 620 -24.80 4.68 7.55
N LEU A 621 -24.94 5.97 7.25
CA LEU A 621 -24.85 7.02 8.25
C LEU A 621 -26.01 6.99 9.26
N LEU A 622 -27.23 6.72 8.79
CA LEU A 622 -28.41 6.59 9.68
C LEU A 622 -28.34 5.32 10.56
N ASP A 623 -27.69 4.26 10.11
CA ASP A 623 -27.42 3.08 10.95
C ASP A 623 -26.45 3.45 12.09
N GLY A 624 -25.42 4.25 11.79
CA GLY A 624 -24.50 4.81 12.78
C GLY A 624 -25.20 5.78 13.75
N GLU A 625 -25.99 6.73 13.24
CA GLU A 625 -26.73 7.71 14.06
C GLU A 625 -27.69 7.03 15.05
N ARG A 626 -28.35 5.94 14.67
CA ARG A 626 -29.21 5.18 15.60
C ARG A 626 -28.45 4.60 16.80
N GLN A 627 -27.19 4.23 16.61
CA GLN A 627 -26.35 3.63 17.65
C GLN A 627 -25.59 4.71 18.46
N TRP A 628 -25.20 5.80 17.79
CA TRP A 628 -24.47 6.93 18.39
C TRP A 628 -25.09 8.26 17.97
N PRO A 629 -26.27 8.64 18.51
CA PRO A 629 -27.01 9.84 18.10
C PRO A 629 -26.24 11.14 18.37
N ASP A 630 -25.39 11.15 19.39
CA ASP A 630 -24.66 12.32 19.85
C ASP A 630 -23.25 12.43 19.20
N ALA A 631 -22.86 11.49 18.35
CA ALA A 631 -21.55 11.54 17.72
C ALA A 631 -21.46 12.67 16.69
N VAL A 632 -20.79 13.75 17.04
CA VAL A 632 -20.65 14.96 16.21
C VAL A 632 -20.11 14.64 14.82
N ARG A 633 -19.13 13.75 14.69
CA ARG A 633 -18.59 13.33 13.38
C ARG A 633 -19.61 12.71 12.45
N LEU A 634 -20.57 11.95 12.96
CA LEU A 634 -21.66 11.41 12.14
C LEU A 634 -22.61 12.52 11.71
N GLN A 635 -22.88 13.48 12.59
CA GLN A 635 -23.72 14.64 12.26
C GLN A 635 -23.06 15.52 11.18
N ILE A 636 -21.74 15.67 11.20
CA ILE A 636 -20.98 16.33 10.14
C ILE A 636 -21.19 15.63 8.80
N GLN A 637 -21.01 14.30 8.74
CA GLN A 637 -21.17 13.57 7.48
C GLN A 637 -22.60 13.61 6.93
N LEU A 638 -23.60 13.55 7.81
CA LEU A 638 -25.02 13.72 7.42
C LEU A 638 -25.33 15.15 6.95
N ALA A 639 -24.72 16.15 7.59
CA ALA A 639 -24.88 17.54 7.15
C ALA A 639 -24.29 17.75 5.75
N TRP A 640 -23.14 17.16 5.46
CA TRP A 640 -22.55 17.22 4.11
C TRP A 640 -23.36 16.47 3.06
N LEU A 641 -23.93 15.33 3.40
CA LEU A 641 -24.90 14.68 2.52
C LEU A 641 -26.10 15.55 2.22
N ASP A 642 -26.59 16.31 3.23
CA ASP A 642 -27.65 17.30 3.05
C ASP A 642 -27.24 18.44 2.10
N VAL A 643 -26.02 18.96 2.24
CA VAL A 643 -25.44 19.96 1.31
C VAL A 643 -25.37 19.41 -0.12
N LEU A 644 -24.83 18.21 -0.28
CA LEU A 644 -24.72 17.56 -1.60
C LEU A 644 -26.09 17.34 -2.28
N ARG A 645 -27.16 17.30 -1.51
CA ARG A 645 -28.56 17.20 -1.98
C ARG A 645 -29.28 18.55 -2.14
N GLY A 646 -28.60 19.66 -1.85
CA GLY A 646 -29.19 21.01 -1.91
C GLY A 646 -30.11 21.31 -0.73
N ARG A 647 -29.84 20.75 0.44
CA ARG A 647 -30.59 20.94 1.68
C ARG A 647 -29.74 21.69 2.72
N GLU A 648 -29.10 22.78 2.32
CA GLU A 648 -28.13 23.52 3.11
C GLU A 648 -28.70 24.03 4.46
N ALA A 649 -29.98 24.45 4.48
CA ALA A 649 -30.66 24.88 5.70
C ALA A 649 -30.82 23.71 6.71
N ALA A 650 -31.14 22.51 6.23
CA ALA A 650 -31.21 21.32 7.07
C ALA A 650 -29.85 20.92 7.62
N ALA A 651 -28.80 21.04 6.81
CA ALA A 651 -27.41 20.80 7.21
C ALA A 651 -26.99 21.74 8.37
N LEU A 652 -27.26 23.06 8.23
CA LEU A 652 -26.94 24.05 9.25
C LEU A 652 -27.69 23.76 10.57
N GLU A 653 -28.97 23.44 10.50
CA GLU A 653 -29.77 23.10 11.68
C GLU A 653 -29.30 21.80 12.36
N ARG A 654 -28.88 20.81 11.59
CA ARG A 654 -28.27 19.58 12.09
C ARG A 654 -27.00 19.89 12.90
N MET A 655 -26.10 20.69 12.35
CA MET A 655 -24.86 21.06 13.02
C MET A 655 -25.11 21.92 14.25
N ARG A 656 -26.08 22.85 14.22
CA ARG A 656 -26.48 23.63 15.40
C ARG A 656 -26.98 22.74 16.54
N ARG A 657 -27.73 21.67 16.22
CA ARG A 657 -28.17 20.70 17.23
C ARG A 657 -27.00 19.91 17.80
N ALA A 658 -26.11 19.42 16.95
CA ALA A 658 -24.92 18.67 17.37
C ALA A 658 -24.04 19.50 18.32
N MET A 659 -23.83 20.80 18.01
CA MET A 659 -23.03 21.69 18.83
C MET A 659 -23.68 22.11 20.15
N LYS A 660 -24.99 21.83 20.35
CA LYS A 660 -25.59 21.97 21.68
C LYS A 660 -25.23 20.80 22.60
N VAL A 661 -24.96 19.64 22.04
CA VAL A 661 -24.56 18.45 22.80
C VAL A 661 -23.08 18.50 23.17
N GLU A 662 -22.22 18.85 22.23
CA GLU A 662 -20.77 18.97 22.43
C GLU A 662 -20.26 20.37 22.02
N PRO A 663 -20.46 21.42 22.82
CA PRO A 663 -20.12 22.80 22.47
C PRO A 663 -18.61 23.03 22.23
N ASP A 664 -17.76 22.23 22.87
CA ASP A 664 -16.30 22.35 22.83
C ASP A 664 -15.65 21.49 21.74
N ASN A 665 -16.45 20.82 20.90
CA ASN A 665 -15.93 20.03 19.80
C ASN A 665 -15.39 20.93 18.69
N ASP A 666 -14.06 21.01 18.56
CA ASP A 666 -13.38 21.89 17.61
C ASP A 666 -13.76 21.61 16.15
N GLU A 667 -13.85 20.34 15.78
CA GLU A 667 -14.21 19.90 14.42
C GLU A 667 -15.65 20.31 14.09
N GLY A 668 -16.56 20.08 15.03
CA GLY A 668 -17.96 20.50 14.89
C GLY A 668 -18.11 22.01 14.75
N ARG A 669 -17.36 22.81 15.55
CA ARG A 669 -17.34 24.28 15.44
C ARG A 669 -16.86 24.75 14.07
N ALA A 670 -15.81 24.11 13.54
CA ALA A 670 -15.26 24.43 12.23
C ALA A 670 -16.31 24.22 11.12
N HIS A 671 -16.98 23.08 11.11
CA HIS A 671 -18.03 22.77 10.12
C HIS A 671 -19.28 23.63 10.29
N LEU A 672 -19.70 23.92 11.51
CA LEU A 672 -20.81 24.84 11.74
C LEU A 672 -20.50 26.23 11.17
N ALA A 673 -19.29 26.73 11.38
CA ALA A 673 -18.85 28.05 10.89
C ALA A 673 -18.79 28.10 9.35
N GLU A 674 -18.28 27.03 8.72
CA GLU A 674 -18.26 26.87 7.27
C GLU A 674 -19.67 26.85 6.67
N LEU A 675 -20.56 26.00 7.19
CA LEU A 675 -21.94 25.92 6.75
C LEU A 675 -22.67 27.25 6.93
N ALA A 676 -22.42 27.97 8.03
CA ALA A 676 -22.99 29.28 8.25
C ALA A 676 -22.52 30.28 7.18
N ALA A 677 -21.25 30.24 6.77
CA ALA A 677 -20.72 31.07 5.70
C ALA A 677 -21.34 30.74 4.34
N ILE A 678 -21.42 29.46 3.99
CA ILE A 678 -21.99 29.00 2.71
C ILE A 678 -23.47 29.37 2.61
N THR A 679 -24.25 29.16 3.67
CA THR A 679 -25.69 29.40 3.74
C THR A 679 -26.06 30.86 3.99
N ARG A 680 -25.10 31.77 4.13
CA ARG A 680 -25.31 33.19 4.45
C ARG A 680 -26.00 33.42 5.79
N ALA A 681 -25.71 32.57 6.77
CA ALA A 681 -26.27 32.74 8.11
C ALA A 681 -25.75 34.05 8.76
N PRO A 682 -26.60 34.78 9.54
CA PRO A 682 -26.21 36.06 10.10
C PRO A 682 -25.07 35.97 11.12
N ASP A 683 -24.91 34.82 11.76
CA ASP A 683 -23.89 34.53 12.77
C ASP A 683 -22.57 33.98 12.18
N ALA A 684 -22.44 33.86 10.87
CA ALA A 684 -21.29 33.26 10.19
C ALA A 684 -19.96 33.93 10.58
N GLU A 685 -19.92 35.29 10.62
CA GLU A 685 -18.70 36.01 10.97
C GLU A 685 -18.28 35.75 12.41
N SER A 686 -19.24 35.77 13.35
CA SER A 686 -18.96 35.51 14.77
C SER A 686 -18.46 34.11 15.05
N LEU A 687 -18.87 33.13 14.24
CA LEU A 687 -18.39 31.74 14.32
C LEU A 687 -16.99 31.57 13.70
N LEU A 688 -16.69 32.27 12.59
CA LEU A 688 -15.44 32.14 11.87
C LEU A 688 -14.27 32.93 12.47
N LEU A 689 -14.52 34.11 13.03
CA LEU A 689 -13.45 35.00 13.51
C LEU A 689 -12.56 34.37 14.60
N PRO A 690 -13.10 33.67 15.62
CA PRO A 690 -12.25 32.97 16.59
C PRO A 690 -11.35 31.91 15.94
N LEU A 691 -11.89 31.12 15.02
CA LEU A 691 -11.16 30.06 14.30
C LEU A 691 -10.04 30.63 13.42
N MET A 692 -10.34 31.70 12.68
CA MET A 692 -9.34 32.40 11.87
C MET A 692 -8.21 33.01 12.73
N ARG A 693 -8.51 33.52 13.92
CA ARG A 693 -7.49 34.07 14.82
C ARG A 693 -6.57 33.01 15.41
N SER A 694 -7.13 31.87 15.78
CA SER A 694 -6.35 30.76 16.33
C SER A 694 -5.56 30.02 15.27
N GLN A 695 -6.14 29.78 14.09
CA GLN A 695 -5.57 28.97 13.01
C GLN A 695 -5.90 29.54 11.62
N PRO A 696 -5.31 30.70 11.22
CA PRO A 696 -5.73 31.40 10.01
C PRO A 696 -5.59 30.64 8.71
N GLY A 697 -4.64 29.73 8.64
CA GLY A 697 -4.38 28.87 7.48
C GLY A 697 -5.05 27.51 7.55
N ALA A 698 -5.73 27.17 8.67
CA ALA A 698 -6.44 25.90 8.78
C ALA A 698 -7.71 25.94 7.91
N ARG A 699 -8.08 24.76 7.46
CA ARG A 699 -9.33 24.48 6.75
C ARG A 699 -10.26 23.75 7.69
N PRO A 700 -11.59 23.88 7.50
CA PRO A 700 -12.58 23.22 8.35
C PRO A 700 -12.33 21.73 8.46
N THR A 701 -12.15 21.09 7.35
CA THR A 701 -11.59 19.72 7.18
C THR A 701 -11.25 19.46 5.71
N ILE A 702 -10.50 18.39 5.46
CA ILE A 702 -10.17 17.87 4.13
C ILE A 702 -11.41 17.40 3.34
N TRP A 703 -12.60 17.40 3.92
CA TRP A 703 -13.77 16.72 3.39
C TRP A 703 -14.80 17.64 2.74
N THR A 704 -14.71 18.95 2.95
CA THR A 704 -15.83 19.85 2.68
C THR A 704 -15.56 20.85 1.57
N GLY A 705 -14.54 21.62 1.68
CA GLY A 705 -14.12 22.60 0.68
C GLY A 705 -12.62 22.87 0.77
N PRO A 706 -12.03 23.42 -0.26
CA PRO A 706 -10.61 23.75 -0.25
C PRO A 706 -10.30 25.01 0.58
N GLU A 707 -11.31 25.77 1.02
CA GLU A 707 -11.14 27.09 1.54
C GLU A 707 -10.65 27.11 3.00
N SER A 708 -9.63 27.94 3.25
CA SER A 708 -9.18 28.27 4.60
C SER A 708 -10.20 29.14 5.37
N PHE A 709 -10.11 29.13 6.69
CA PHE A 709 -10.92 30.04 7.51
C PHE A 709 -10.76 31.49 7.10
N ARG A 710 -9.56 31.89 6.63
CA ARG A 710 -9.27 33.21 6.10
C ARG A 710 -10.10 33.53 4.85
N ALA A 711 -10.19 32.55 3.92
CA ALA A 711 -10.99 32.72 2.71
C ALA A 711 -12.50 32.78 3.00
N LEU A 712 -12.98 31.96 3.95
CA LEU A 712 -14.38 31.96 4.36
C LEU A 712 -14.79 33.28 5.08
N VAL A 713 -13.93 33.83 5.96
CA VAL A 713 -14.18 35.17 6.56
C VAL A 713 -14.24 36.23 5.47
N ALA A 714 -13.32 36.18 4.51
CA ALA A 714 -13.31 37.14 3.39
C ALA A 714 -14.58 37.03 2.54
N LEU A 715 -15.12 35.80 2.31
CA LEU A 715 -16.41 35.61 1.62
C LEU A 715 -17.56 36.32 2.35
N VAL A 716 -17.62 36.19 3.66
CA VAL A 716 -18.64 36.87 4.48
C VAL A 716 -18.51 38.38 4.41
N LEU A 717 -17.29 38.91 4.54
CA LEU A 717 -17.02 40.35 4.42
C LEU A 717 -17.33 40.89 3.03
N TYR A 718 -16.98 40.15 1.99
CA TYR A 718 -17.28 40.53 0.60
C TYR A 718 -18.80 40.70 0.38
N ARG A 719 -19.58 39.75 0.90
CA ARG A 719 -21.05 39.79 0.83
C ARG A 719 -21.67 40.93 1.61
N LYS A 720 -20.98 41.42 2.65
CA LYS A 720 -21.35 42.63 3.42
C LYS A 720 -20.93 43.95 2.75
N GLY A 721 -20.23 43.89 1.61
CA GLY A 721 -19.73 45.07 0.91
C GLY A 721 -18.35 45.53 1.35
N GLU A 722 -17.71 44.89 2.32
CA GLU A 722 -16.38 45.23 2.85
C GLU A 722 -15.25 44.70 1.93
N ARG A 723 -15.29 45.10 0.66
CA ARG A 723 -14.43 44.51 -0.40
C ARG A 723 -12.93 44.69 -0.16
N VAL A 724 -12.49 45.77 0.43
CA VAL A 724 -11.07 46.03 0.71
C VAL A 724 -10.52 45.01 1.72
N ARG A 725 -11.25 44.81 2.82
CA ARG A 725 -10.86 43.83 3.85
C ARG A 725 -10.92 42.38 3.31
N ALA A 726 -11.96 42.07 2.54
CA ALA A 726 -12.11 40.76 1.92
C ALA A 726 -10.93 40.45 0.97
N ASN A 727 -10.58 41.39 0.07
CA ASN A 727 -9.47 41.22 -0.84
C ASN A 727 -8.13 41.00 -0.12
N ALA A 728 -7.85 41.77 0.95
CA ALA A 728 -6.64 41.60 1.73
C ALA A 728 -6.51 40.22 2.37
N LEU A 729 -7.63 39.66 2.86
CA LEU A 729 -7.65 38.30 3.39
C LEU A 729 -7.49 37.22 2.29
N TRP A 730 -8.10 37.40 1.13
CA TRP A 730 -7.91 36.51 -0.02
C TRP A 730 -6.49 36.56 -0.56
N ASP A 731 -5.85 37.76 -0.62
CA ASP A 731 -4.43 37.85 -1.02
C ASP A 731 -3.51 37.10 -0.05
N ALA A 732 -3.80 37.21 1.26
CA ALA A 732 -3.04 36.50 2.28
C ALA A 732 -3.28 34.97 2.26
N ALA A 733 -4.49 34.50 1.88
CA ALA A 733 -4.76 33.08 1.67
C ALA A 733 -4.00 32.58 0.44
N ALA A 734 -4.10 33.28 -0.69
CA ALA A 734 -3.41 32.90 -1.92
C ALA A 734 -1.88 32.87 -1.74
N ALA A 735 -1.30 33.85 -1.01
CA ALA A 735 0.13 33.86 -0.72
C ALA A 735 0.58 32.64 0.11
N ALA A 736 -0.23 32.22 1.08
CA ALA A 736 0.05 31.02 1.89
C ALA A 736 0.03 29.75 1.03
N ASP A 737 -0.98 29.59 0.17
CA ASP A 737 -1.07 28.42 -0.72
C ASP A 737 0.08 28.36 -1.73
N LEU A 738 0.44 29.48 -2.33
CA LEU A 738 1.59 29.56 -3.22
C LEU A 738 2.90 29.18 -2.52
N GLN A 739 3.07 29.60 -1.26
CA GLN A 739 4.23 29.23 -0.45
C GLN A 739 4.26 27.72 -0.16
N ASP A 740 3.11 27.12 0.19
CA ASP A 740 3.01 25.68 0.42
C ASP A 740 3.31 24.88 -0.86
N LEU A 741 2.75 25.30 -2.00
CA LEU A 741 3.05 24.68 -3.29
C LEU A 741 4.53 24.79 -3.69
N ALA A 742 5.16 25.93 -3.39
CA ALA A 742 6.59 26.13 -3.62
C ALA A 742 7.48 25.24 -2.72
N ARG A 743 6.98 24.85 -1.56
CA ARG A 743 7.61 23.86 -0.65
C ARG A 743 7.36 22.39 -1.06
N GLY A 744 6.62 22.17 -2.15
CA GLY A 744 6.29 20.82 -2.64
C GLY A 744 5.09 20.17 -1.94
N HIS A 745 4.22 20.96 -1.32
CA HIS A 745 2.99 20.43 -0.71
C HIS A 745 2.04 19.91 -1.79
N GLY A 746 1.79 18.61 -1.80
CA GLY A 746 1.06 17.91 -2.88
C GLY A 746 -0.46 17.78 -2.64
N ASN A 747 -1.02 18.42 -1.60
CA ASN A 747 -2.46 18.36 -1.34
C ASN A 747 -3.23 19.16 -2.41
N PRO A 748 -4.22 18.55 -3.08
CA PRO A 748 -5.04 19.20 -4.11
C PRO A 748 -5.86 20.39 -3.61
N ASP A 749 -6.08 20.55 -2.31
CA ASP A 749 -6.79 21.68 -1.73
C ASP A 749 -6.12 23.01 -2.05
N ARG A 750 -4.78 23.05 -2.13
CA ARG A 750 -4.02 24.29 -2.39
C ARG A 750 -4.34 24.89 -3.76
N PRO A 751 -4.18 24.15 -4.87
CA PRO A 751 -4.58 24.67 -6.17
C PRO A 751 -6.10 24.92 -6.27
N MET A 752 -6.93 24.15 -5.54
CA MET A 752 -8.38 24.36 -5.53
C MET A 752 -8.77 25.65 -4.83
N GLU A 753 -8.17 26.00 -3.68
CA GLU A 753 -8.42 27.31 -3.03
C GLU A 753 -7.97 28.45 -3.93
N LEU A 754 -6.81 28.36 -4.59
CA LEU A 754 -6.37 29.35 -5.56
C LEU A 754 -7.39 29.50 -6.70
N ALA A 755 -7.93 28.39 -7.23
CA ALA A 755 -8.99 28.42 -8.22
C ALA A 755 -10.24 29.16 -7.73
N ALA A 756 -10.70 28.83 -6.52
CA ALA A 756 -11.86 29.45 -5.87
C ALA A 756 -11.65 30.96 -5.68
N LEU A 757 -10.48 31.40 -5.19
CA LEU A 757 -10.15 32.79 -4.98
C LEU A 757 -10.06 33.59 -6.28
N HIS A 758 -9.58 33.01 -7.37
CA HIS A 758 -9.61 33.64 -8.69
C HIS A 758 -11.02 33.68 -9.28
N ALA A 759 -11.80 32.62 -9.11
CA ALA A 759 -13.17 32.56 -9.62
C ALA A 759 -14.06 33.63 -9.01
N ILE A 760 -14.07 33.80 -7.69
CA ILE A 760 -14.93 34.79 -7.02
C ILE A 760 -14.55 36.25 -7.37
N ARG A 761 -13.30 36.49 -7.79
CA ARG A 761 -12.81 37.79 -8.26
C ARG A 761 -13.10 38.03 -9.75
N GLY A 762 -13.68 37.07 -10.46
CA GLY A 762 -13.96 37.14 -11.88
C GLY A 762 -12.77 36.87 -12.81
N ASN A 763 -11.66 36.36 -12.28
CA ASN A 763 -10.45 36.04 -13.04
C ASN A 763 -10.57 34.63 -13.62
N ALA A 764 -11.43 34.42 -14.61
CA ALA A 764 -11.81 33.12 -15.14
C ALA A 764 -10.61 32.30 -15.65
N ASP A 765 -9.66 32.91 -16.36
CA ASP A 765 -8.50 32.21 -16.90
C ASP A 765 -7.60 31.61 -15.81
N SER A 766 -7.27 32.42 -14.80
CA SER A 766 -6.50 31.93 -13.66
C SER A 766 -7.27 30.89 -12.84
N ALA A 767 -8.58 31.08 -12.68
CA ALA A 767 -9.43 30.15 -11.95
C ALA A 767 -9.45 28.77 -12.62
N VAL A 768 -9.65 28.73 -13.94
CA VAL A 768 -9.65 27.47 -14.73
C VAL A 768 -8.27 26.83 -14.73
N HIS A 769 -7.20 27.62 -14.83
CA HIS A 769 -5.83 27.11 -14.74
C HIS A 769 -5.58 26.39 -13.41
N TRP A 770 -5.92 27.02 -12.30
CA TRP A 770 -5.72 26.42 -10.98
C TRP A 770 -6.66 25.24 -10.73
N LEU A 771 -7.89 25.28 -11.23
CA LEU A 771 -8.85 24.20 -11.15
C LEU A 771 -8.33 22.94 -11.87
N ASP A 772 -7.75 23.09 -13.07
CA ASP A 772 -7.16 21.98 -13.81
C ASP A 772 -5.95 21.40 -13.06
N ARG A 773 -5.14 22.24 -12.45
CA ARG A 773 -4.05 21.81 -11.56
C ARG A 773 -4.56 21.02 -10.34
N GLY A 774 -5.66 21.49 -9.73
CA GLY A 774 -6.33 20.78 -8.63
C GLY A 774 -6.84 19.42 -9.06
N TYR A 775 -7.48 19.36 -10.23
CA TYR A 775 -7.92 18.10 -10.84
C TYR A 775 -6.76 17.11 -11.08
N VAL A 776 -5.66 17.60 -11.63
CA VAL A 776 -4.45 16.78 -11.88
C VAL A 776 -3.81 16.32 -10.57
N ALA A 777 -3.83 17.17 -9.54
CA ALA A 777 -3.32 16.84 -8.20
C ALA A 777 -4.17 15.81 -7.45
N GLY A 778 -5.41 15.55 -7.91
CA GLY A 778 -6.28 14.51 -7.33
C GLY A 778 -7.67 14.99 -6.93
N TRP A 779 -7.98 16.29 -6.98
CA TRP A 779 -9.33 16.75 -6.67
C TRP A 779 -10.35 16.26 -7.69
N LYS A 780 -11.30 15.43 -7.26
CA LYS A 780 -12.30 14.81 -8.12
C LYS A 780 -13.75 15.07 -7.66
N ASP A 781 -13.93 15.85 -6.59
CA ASP A 781 -15.27 16.13 -6.07
C ASP A 781 -16.00 17.19 -6.89
N TYR A 782 -16.48 16.79 -8.07
CA TYR A 782 -17.26 17.65 -8.96
C TYR A 782 -18.57 18.12 -8.33
N ARG A 783 -19.16 17.35 -7.39
CA ARG A 783 -20.44 17.67 -6.74
C ARG A 783 -20.29 18.84 -5.79
N ALA A 784 -19.27 18.79 -4.94
CA ALA A 784 -18.91 19.88 -4.06
C ALA A 784 -18.52 21.12 -4.87
N THR A 785 -17.62 20.99 -5.84
CA THR A 785 -17.13 22.10 -6.68
C THR A 785 -18.26 22.81 -7.43
N ARG A 786 -19.25 22.08 -7.96
CA ARG A 786 -20.41 22.71 -8.64
C ARG A 786 -21.32 23.50 -7.69
N ARG A 787 -21.34 23.18 -6.40
CA ARG A 787 -22.18 23.83 -5.39
C ARG A 787 -21.46 24.92 -4.62
N ASP A 788 -20.15 24.93 -4.70
CA ASP A 788 -19.31 25.89 -4.00
C ASP A 788 -19.60 27.33 -4.47
N PRO A 789 -19.95 28.25 -3.58
CA PRO A 789 -20.29 29.62 -3.90
C PRO A 789 -19.13 30.40 -4.57
N PHE A 790 -17.89 29.98 -4.41
CA PHE A 790 -16.75 30.59 -5.05
C PHE A 790 -16.72 30.35 -6.56
N PHE A 791 -17.19 29.21 -7.05
CA PHE A 791 -17.16 28.84 -8.46
C PHE A 791 -18.41 29.23 -9.26
N GLN A 792 -19.42 29.82 -8.64
CA GLN A 792 -20.68 30.18 -9.30
C GLN A 792 -20.50 31.10 -10.52
N THR A 793 -19.48 31.98 -10.49
CA THR A 793 -19.13 32.87 -11.59
C THR A 793 -18.64 32.09 -12.83
N LEU A 794 -18.15 30.87 -12.67
CA LEU A 794 -17.65 30.02 -13.75
C LEU A 794 -18.71 29.04 -14.33
N ALA A 795 -19.92 29.03 -13.80
CA ALA A 795 -20.96 28.08 -14.21
C ALA A 795 -21.25 28.07 -15.72
N GLY A 796 -21.09 29.22 -16.40
CA GLY A 796 -21.22 29.37 -17.85
C GLY A 796 -19.93 29.16 -18.67
N ASP A 797 -18.77 28.98 -18.03
CA ASP A 797 -17.49 28.82 -18.75
C ASP A 797 -17.36 27.37 -19.28
N ALA A 798 -17.17 27.24 -20.59
CA ALA A 798 -17.08 25.93 -21.24
C ALA A 798 -15.89 25.08 -20.74
N ARG A 799 -14.78 25.71 -20.38
CA ARG A 799 -13.56 25.05 -19.85
C ARG A 799 -13.82 24.51 -18.44
N PHE A 800 -14.51 25.29 -17.59
CA PHE A 800 -14.98 24.83 -16.29
C PHE A 800 -15.88 23.60 -16.44
N GLN A 801 -16.86 23.67 -17.34
CA GLN A 801 -17.77 22.55 -17.57
C GLN A 801 -17.04 21.31 -18.12
N ASP A 802 -15.98 21.49 -18.89
CA ASP A 802 -15.15 20.38 -19.38
C ASP A 802 -14.42 19.66 -18.21
N ILE A 803 -13.79 20.42 -17.33
CA ILE A 803 -13.13 19.84 -16.15
C ILE A 803 -14.15 19.12 -15.27
N MET A 804 -15.35 19.69 -15.07
CA MET A 804 -16.43 19.04 -14.32
C MET A 804 -16.85 17.70 -14.95
N ARG A 805 -16.99 17.63 -16.29
CA ARG A 805 -17.30 16.37 -16.99
C ARG A 805 -16.19 15.33 -16.81
N ARG A 806 -14.92 15.74 -16.87
CA ARG A 806 -13.77 14.86 -16.67
C ARG A 806 -13.78 14.27 -15.26
N MET A 807 -13.98 15.09 -14.23
CA MET A 807 -14.10 14.64 -12.84
C MET A 807 -15.28 13.67 -12.67
N GLU A 808 -16.44 14.00 -13.23
CA GLU A 808 -17.64 13.16 -13.17
C GLU A 808 -17.44 11.80 -13.86
N SER A 809 -16.76 11.78 -15.00
CA SER A 809 -16.40 10.56 -15.73
C SER A 809 -15.47 9.66 -14.91
N ASP A 810 -14.45 10.25 -14.28
CA ASP A 810 -13.51 9.54 -13.42
C ASP A 810 -14.21 8.91 -12.21
N VAL A 811 -15.06 9.69 -11.53
CA VAL A 811 -15.83 9.22 -10.37
C VAL A 811 -16.81 8.12 -10.78
N ALA A 812 -17.49 8.24 -11.93
CA ALA A 812 -18.36 7.20 -12.45
C ALA A 812 -17.60 5.90 -12.76
N ALA A 813 -16.36 5.99 -13.25
CA ALA A 813 -15.52 4.83 -13.48
C ALA A 813 -15.10 4.15 -12.16
N MET A 814 -14.71 4.93 -11.15
CA MET A 814 -14.41 4.42 -9.80
C MET A 814 -15.63 3.73 -9.17
N GLN A 815 -16.82 4.35 -9.30
CA GLN A 815 -18.07 3.80 -8.79
C GLN A 815 -18.38 2.42 -9.40
N ARG A 816 -18.19 2.24 -10.70
CA ARG A 816 -18.39 0.94 -11.36
C ARG A 816 -17.44 -0.15 -10.85
N ARG A 817 -16.21 0.21 -10.47
CA ARG A 817 -15.21 -0.75 -9.97
C ARG A 817 -15.43 -1.18 -8.53
N ALA A 818 -15.94 -0.28 -7.69
CA ALA A 818 -15.76 -0.39 -6.25
C ALA A 818 -17.03 -0.61 -5.42
N MET A 819 -18.23 -0.32 -5.97
CA MET A 819 -19.45 -0.30 -5.14
C MET A 819 -20.00 -1.71 -4.87
N PRO A 820 -19.85 -2.22 -3.63
CA PRO A 820 -20.52 -3.45 -3.22
C PRO A 820 -22.02 -3.21 -2.98
N PRO A 821 -22.83 -4.29 -2.89
CA PRO A 821 -24.22 -4.21 -2.42
C PRO A 821 -24.31 -3.58 -1.03
N LEU A 822 -25.40 -2.85 -0.77
CA LEU A 822 -25.62 -2.18 0.53
C LEU A 822 -25.60 -3.17 1.70
N ASP A 823 -26.22 -4.35 1.54
CA ASP A 823 -26.28 -5.35 2.59
C ASP A 823 -24.89 -5.86 2.97
N THR A 824 -23.95 -5.93 2.02
CA THR A 824 -22.56 -6.26 2.29
C THR A 824 -21.91 -5.19 3.16
N LEU A 825 -22.09 -3.89 2.84
CA LEU A 825 -21.54 -2.78 3.63
C LEU A 825 -22.12 -2.76 5.05
N LEU A 826 -23.41 -2.96 5.19
CA LEU A 826 -24.07 -2.98 6.51
C LEU A 826 -23.63 -4.21 7.33
N THR A 827 -23.37 -5.33 6.69
CA THR A 827 -22.83 -6.52 7.37
C THR A 827 -21.41 -6.30 7.87
N GLU A 828 -20.55 -5.66 7.08
CA GLU A 828 -19.18 -5.30 7.46
C GLU A 828 -19.13 -4.29 8.62
N LEU A 829 -20.17 -3.46 8.75
CA LEU A 829 -20.29 -2.45 9.81
C LEU A 829 -20.91 -3.00 11.11
N ARG A 830 -21.63 -4.09 11.07
CA ARG A 830 -22.22 -4.76 12.23
C ARG A 830 -21.27 -5.79 12.85
#